data_e8700a38836fba6eac16a1cf95124616
#
_entry.id   e8700a38836fba6eac16a1cf95124616
#
_cell.length_a   1.000
_cell.length_b   1.000
_cell.length_c   1.000
_cell.angle_alpha   90.00
_cell.angle_beta   90.00
_cell.angle_gamma   90.00
#
_symmetry.space_group_name_H-M   'P 1'
#
loop_
_entity.id
_entity.type
_entity.pdbx_description
1 polymer ?
#
loop_
_entity_poly.entity_id
_entity_poly.type
_entity_poly.pdbx_seq_one_letter_code
_entity_poly.pdbx_strand_id
1 'polypeptide(L)'
;MRPLVHGSWNNKCSLWLVIVLVFTIVNSIFPPGVGHASEDEMRVALYINQQSLPVYTLSSETGLTVQGESGPFVNVGEANSIRFSLDQFFIIAGESHDVNEMKSLSQKLAQKGISQMIIQQPKQSKTVYRLFAMMGQSTLAEAEKKLQEVKNLGASQAYVAGHFRVQAGSFSTLDEANKRLNQIQTANFNAYLVQVRGNGALHYQVWVGDATSSAGQVQEQEALQKAFPDLSFEPVSGNINEYLIYLNSFLDGTSGQPYYLLSSSKKWTVAPKAVQGKTPLTAVAEKPRRVEGKQNQYRGKMELVPYKQGLALINVLPFEQYIYGVVGSELANGWPIEALKAQAILARNFAYIGKQANKYEIAFMLDSTFDQAYYGFNVEGENIRKAVDATKGEMLTYNGKVFQTYYSSNAGGMSANGTEVWGNAVPTHKVTPSKDTYPAEIAATWYRVQDLSGKFGYVHSQYINKTGTTSPIGFQYGVVNTPSLNYRSGPTTDVSTNIVGSLAEGTRVLIIEEVKQNNAYSWISGPFTGEEIRQAINSTNAHKNTPISQTVTSLKVVERGESGRATKMEANGSVIQVFRDALRSLFKEGGTRSLRSTKFEVEEMGQFTVLSAGGVKAEFPRASTQPVQFQALRAGTASPVEVTRGSDQFMILSKAGRTRIAAKVPMYVFKGYGFGHGLGVSQWGMRALALEGYDYRQILQHYFHSDVKLEKK
;
A
#
# COMPACT_ATOMS: atom_id res chain seq x y z
N MET A 1 -17.25 58.78 -18.31
CA MET A 1 -16.29 59.28 -17.30
C MET A 1 -15.76 58.08 -16.53
N ARG A 2 -14.47 57.88 -16.54
CA ARG A 2 -13.66 56.91 -15.75
C ARG A 2 -13.66 57.39 -14.26
N PRO A 3 -13.19 56.58 -13.26
CA PRO A 3 -12.04 55.65 -13.36
C PRO A 3 -12.22 54.27 -12.68
N LEU A 4 -11.45 53.34 -13.15
CA LEU A 4 -10.62 52.23 -12.65
C LEU A 4 -10.15 52.32 -11.18
N VAL A 5 -10.26 51.19 -10.45
CA VAL A 5 -9.28 50.84 -9.41
C VAL A 5 -8.93 49.35 -9.54
N HIS A 6 -7.62 49.08 -9.64
CA HIS A 6 -6.98 47.79 -9.59
C HIS A 6 -6.96 47.23 -8.16
N GLY A 7 -7.17 45.94 -8.02
CA GLY A 7 -6.88 45.17 -6.80
C GLY A 7 -6.30 43.82 -7.17
N SER A 8 -5.06 43.62 -6.79
CA SER A 8 -4.20 42.44 -7.06
C SER A 8 -4.71 41.14 -6.44
N TRP A 9 -4.72 40.11 -7.25
CA TRP A 9 -4.93 38.73 -6.81
C TRP A 9 -3.57 38.07 -6.51
N ASN A 10 -3.34 37.72 -5.25
CA ASN A 10 -2.27 36.83 -4.84
C ASN A 10 -2.83 35.41 -4.71
N ASN A 11 -2.46 34.53 -5.66
CA ASN A 11 -2.70 33.11 -5.66
C ASN A 11 -1.78 32.39 -4.66
N LYS A 12 -2.36 31.70 -3.69
CA LYS A 12 -1.79 30.51 -3.08
C LYS A 12 -2.91 29.47 -2.91
N CYS A 13 -3.20 28.74 -3.99
CA CYS A 13 -4.01 27.51 -3.93
C CYS A 13 -3.11 26.32 -3.69
N SER A 14 -3.27 25.68 -2.55
CA SER A 14 -2.69 24.37 -2.21
C SER A 14 -3.45 23.27 -2.95
N LEU A 15 -2.71 22.50 -3.73
CA LEU A 15 -3.17 21.46 -4.64
C LEU A 15 -3.51 20.18 -3.88
N TRP A 16 -4.80 19.88 -3.71
CA TRP A 16 -5.35 18.52 -3.62
C TRP A 16 -6.58 18.49 -4.50
N LEU A 17 -6.35 18.22 -5.77
CA LEU A 17 -7.44 18.05 -6.73
C LEU A 17 -7.29 16.69 -7.39
N VAL A 18 -8.38 15.97 -7.36
CA VAL A 18 -8.78 14.88 -8.25
C VAL A 18 -8.21 15.16 -9.65
N ILE A 19 -7.34 14.28 -10.15
CA ILE A 19 -6.81 14.39 -11.49
C ILE A 19 -7.91 14.01 -12.47
N VAL A 20 -8.56 15.04 -13.00
CA VAL A 20 -9.33 14.93 -14.24
C VAL A 20 -8.32 15.08 -15.38
N LEU A 21 -8.02 13.99 -16.06
CA LEU A 21 -7.17 13.99 -17.25
C LEU A 21 -7.97 14.58 -18.43
N VAL A 22 -7.74 15.84 -18.72
CA VAL A 22 -8.10 16.44 -20.02
C VAL A 22 -6.93 16.18 -20.96
N PHE A 23 -7.11 15.33 -21.97
CA PHE A 23 -6.17 15.15 -23.06
C PHE A 23 -6.24 16.36 -24.00
N THR A 24 -5.29 17.28 -23.89
CA THR A 24 -4.89 18.17 -24.99
C THR A 24 -3.56 17.67 -25.54
N ILE A 25 -3.57 17.31 -26.83
CA ILE A 25 -2.37 16.95 -27.59
C ILE A 25 -1.52 18.20 -27.70
N VAL A 26 -0.40 18.25 -26.99
CA VAL A 26 0.69 19.20 -27.24
C VAL A 26 1.90 18.40 -27.68
N ASN A 27 2.28 18.54 -28.92
CA ASN A 27 3.59 18.13 -29.43
C ASN A 27 4.67 18.95 -28.70
N SER A 28 5.33 18.36 -27.72
CA SER A 28 6.49 18.94 -27.06
C SER A 28 7.75 18.15 -27.41
N ILE A 29 8.70 18.89 -27.93
CA ILE A 29 10.07 18.51 -28.22
C ILE A 29 10.71 17.98 -26.92
N PHE A 30 11.17 16.72 -26.93
CA PHE A 30 11.82 16.06 -25.79
C PHE A 30 13.24 16.59 -25.58
N PRO A 31 13.67 16.85 -24.33
CA PRO A 31 15.09 17.03 -24.04
C PRO A 31 15.82 15.68 -24.13
N PRO A 32 17.03 15.62 -24.67
CA PRO A 32 17.82 14.39 -24.74
C PRO A 32 18.42 14.09 -23.36
N GLY A 33 18.11 12.92 -22.78
CA GLY A 33 18.79 12.49 -21.55
C GLY A 33 18.21 11.33 -20.75
N VAL A 34 17.15 10.66 -21.21
CA VAL A 34 16.69 9.42 -20.56
C VAL A 34 16.98 8.27 -21.51
N GLY A 35 17.84 7.33 -21.09
CA GLY A 35 18.11 6.12 -21.85
C GLY A 35 16.77 5.45 -22.22
N HIS A 36 16.49 5.34 -23.52
CA HIS A 36 15.27 4.72 -24.01
C HIS A 36 15.21 3.28 -23.47
N ALA A 37 14.19 2.98 -22.64
CA ALA A 37 13.80 1.60 -22.43
C ALA A 37 13.48 1.00 -23.81
N SER A 38 13.95 -0.22 -24.10
CA SER A 38 13.54 -0.91 -25.32
C SER A 38 12.03 -0.95 -25.40
N GLU A 39 11.43 -0.93 -26.58
CA GLU A 39 9.97 -0.94 -26.76
C GLU A 39 9.28 -2.05 -25.94
N ASP A 40 10.01 -3.10 -25.61
CA ASP A 40 9.52 -4.28 -24.89
C ASP A 40 9.72 -4.24 -23.36
N GLU A 41 10.39 -3.24 -22.76
CA GLU A 41 10.63 -3.20 -21.30
C GLU A 41 9.57 -2.44 -20.54
N MET A 42 9.19 -2.96 -19.35
CA MET A 42 8.43 -2.27 -18.31
C MET A 42 9.35 -1.78 -17.21
N ARG A 43 8.97 -0.65 -16.61
CA ARG A 43 9.65 0.00 -15.48
C ARG A 43 8.64 0.18 -14.35
N VAL A 44 8.78 -0.58 -13.28
CA VAL A 44 7.84 -0.62 -12.16
C VAL A 44 8.52 -0.07 -10.91
N ALA A 45 8.00 1.03 -10.37
CA ALA A 45 8.53 1.58 -9.13
C ALA A 45 8.07 0.72 -7.95
N LEU A 46 9.03 0.08 -7.28
CA LEU A 46 8.81 -0.64 -6.03
C LEU A 46 8.87 0.30 -4.83
N TYR A 47 9.76 1.32 -4.90
CA TYR A 47 9.88 2.41 -3.93
C TYR A 47 10.20 3.71 -4.66
N ILE A 48 9.41 4.76 -4.41
CA ILE A 48 9.57 6.08 -5.04
C ILE A 48 9.05 7.20 -4.12
N ASN A 49 9.62 8.39 -4.20
CA ASN A 49 9.23 9.58 -3.43
C ASN A 49 9.24 9.34 -1.90
N GLN A 50 8.14 9.61 -1.22
CA GLN A 50 8.00 9.43 0.23
C GLN A 50 8.13 7.98 0.70
N GLN A 51 8.03 7.01 -0.20
CA GLN A 51 8.24 5.59 0.09
C GLN A 51 9.69 5.16 -0.14
N SER A 52 10.56 6.03 -0.68
CA SER A 52 11.98 5.75 -0.84
C SER A 52 12.64 5.46 0.50
N LEU A 53 13.51 4.47 0.52
CA LEU A 53 14.26 4.07 1.72
C LEU A 53 15.72 4.52 1.58
N PRO A 54 16.39 4.78 2.70
CA PRO A 54 17.81 5.13 2.68
C PRO A 54 18.71 3.96 2.29
N VAL A 55 18.25 2.73 2.48
CA VAL A 55 19.00 1.49 2.24
C VAL A 55 18.11 0.45 1.58
N TYR A 56 18.64 -0.25 0.58
CA TYR A 56 18.01 -1.43 -0.03
C TYR A 56 18.91 -2.65 0.06
N THR A 57 18.33 -3.79 0.39
CA THR A 57 19.01 -5.09 0.40
C THR A 57 18.49 -5.94 -0.75
N LEU A 58 19.35 -6.21 -1.70
CA LEU A 58 19.05 -7.05 -2.86
C LEU A 58 19.82 -8.36 -2.77
N SER A 59 19.18 -9.47 -3.10
CA SER A 59 19.82 -10.78 -3.10
C SER A 59 19.43 -11.63 -4.31
N SER A 60 20.27 -12.58 -4.67
CA SER A 60 19.99 -13.57 -5.72
C SER A 60 20.72 -14.88 -5.42
N GLU A 61 20.05 -16.01 -5.66
CA GLU A 61 20.68 -17.34 -5.55
C GLU A 61 21.80 -17.57 -6.57
N THR A 62 21.78 -16.80 -7.67
CA THR A 62 22.79 -16.90 -8.74
C THR A 62 23.92 -15.88 -8.60
N GLY A 63 23.90 -15.05 -7.52
CA GLY A 63 24.76 -13.90 -7.38
C GLY A 63 24.26 -12.68 -8.15
N LEU A 64 24.86 -11.52 -7.85
CA LEU A 64 24.46 -10.24 -8.43
C LEU A 64 25.61 -9.62 -9.25
N THR A 65 25.25 -8.83 -10.25
CA THR A 65 26.13 -7.89 -10.95
C THR A 65 25.68 -6.47 -10.68
N VAL A 66 26.64 -5.54 -10.56
CA VAL A 66 26.38 -4.10 -10.38
C VAL A 66 26.98 -3.36 -11.57
N GLN A 67 26.17 -2.51 -12.18
CA GLN A 67 26.53 -1.74 -13.36
C GLN A 67 26.10 -0.27 -13.18
N GLY A 68 27.00 0.64 -13.48
CA GLY A 68 26.71 2.05 -13.71
C GLY A 68 26.32 2.32 -15.17
N GLU A 69 26.10 3.60 -15.51
CA GLU A 69 25.79 4.02 -16.88
C GLU A 69 26.97 3.77 -17.84
N SER A 70 28.19 3.92 -17.33
CA SER A 70 29.43 3.76 -18.13
C SER A 70 29.90 2.31 -18.22
N GLY A 71 29.21 1.35 -17.60
CA GLY A 71 29.50 -0.08 -17.68
C GLY A 71 29.58 -0.81 -16.33
N PRO A 72 30.02 -2.08 -16.34
CA PRO A 72 30.07 -2.90 -15.15
C PRO A 72 31.12 -2.38 -14.13
N PHE A 73 30.74 -2.41 -12.85
CA PHE A 73 31.61 -2.03 -11.74
C PHE A 73 32.14 -3.27 -11.02
N VAL A 74 31.31 -3.96 -10.32
CA VAL A 74 31.70 -5.11 -9.51
C VAL A 74 31.23 -6.39 -10.13
N ASN A 75 32.15 -7.31 -10.27
CA ASN A 75 31.80 -8.71 -10.32
C ASN A 75 31.73 -9.18 -8.86
N VAL A 76 30.55 -9.06 -8.25
CA VAL A 76 30.34 -9.54 -6.88
C VAL A 76 30.31 -11.06 -6.93
N GLY A 77 31.48 -11.67 -7.03
CA GLY A 77 31.65 -13.06 -7.42
C GLY A 77 30.87 -14.06 -6.60
N GLU A 78 30.64 -13.81 -5.32
CA GLU A 78 30.11 -14.82 -4.40
C GLU A 78 29.08 -14.26 -3.40
N ALA A 79 28.85 -12.95 -3.34
CA ALA A 79 27.87 -12.41 -2.43
C ALA A 79 26.45 -12.58 -2.99
N ASN A 80 25.67 -13.44 -2.34
CA ASN A 80 24.28 -13.68 -2.68
C ASN A 80 23.36 -12.54 -2.21
N SER A 81 23.87 -11.61 -1.39
CA SER A 81 23.11 -10.48 -0.82
C SER A 81 23.99 -9.25 -0.69
N ILE A 82 23.49 -8.11 -1.14
CA ILE A 82 24.19 -6.82 -1.13
C ILE A 82 23.26 -5.73 -0.62
N ARG A 83 23.82 -4.82 0.18
CA ARG A 83 23.14 -3.60 0.64
C ARG A 83 23.64 -2.41 -0.15
N PHE A 84 22.70 -1.49 -0.47
CA PHE A 84 22.98 -0.28 -1.24
C PHE A 84 22.40 0.95 -0.55
N SER A 85 23.15 2.03 -0.55
CA SER A 85 22.74 3.37 -0.13
C SER A 85 23.42 4.41 -1.02
N LEU A 86 22.91 5.65 -1.01
CA LEU A 86 23.64 6.76 -1.60
C LEU A 86 24.80 7.21 -0.68
N ASP A 87 25.90 7.64 -1.29
CA ASP A 87 26.98 8.32 -0.59
C ASP A 87 26.58 9.77 -0.30
N GLN A 88 26.03 9.98 0.90
CA GLN A 88 25.51 11.25 1.40
C GLN A 88 25.95 11.41 2.86
N PHE A 89 25.28 12.30 3.61
CA PHE A 89 25.53 12.41 5.05
C PHE A 89 24.96 11.20 5.80
N PHE A 90 25.70 10.73 6.80
CA PHE A 90 25.29 9.65 7.70
C PHE A 90 25.76 9.91 9.12
N ILE A 91 25.29 9.16 10.07
CA ILE A 91 25.65 9.31 11.47
C ILE A 91 26.52 8.12 11.87
N ILE A 92 27.71 8.39 12.43
CA ILE A 92 28.47 7.40 13.16
C ILE A 92 27.98 7.43 14.60
N ALA A 93 27.33 6.34 15.04
CA ALA A 93 26.77 6.24 16.38
C ALA A 93 27.82 5.94 17.46
N GLY A 94 28.93 5.33 17.05
CA GLY A 94 30.05 5.04 17.93
C GLY A 94 31.16 4.23 17.28
N GLU A 95 32.31 4.17 17.94
CA GLU A 95 33.47 3.35 17.59
C GLU A 95 33.98 2.63 18.84
N SER A 96 34.33 1.34 18.72
CA SER A 96 34.88 0.55 19.82
C SER A 96 35.76 -0.59 19.31
N HIS A 97 36.67 -1.05 20.16
CA HIS A 97 37.41 -2.30 19.95
C HIS A 97 36.60 -3.53 20.35
N ASP A 98 35.52 -3.35 21.12
CA ASP A 98 34.59 -4.42 21.48
C ASP A 98 33.36 -4.41 20.55
N VAL A 99 33.25 -5.46 19.75
CA VAL A 99 32.11 -5.63 18.85
C VAL A 99 30.76 -5.78 19.59
N ASN A 100 30.76 -6.30 20.81
CA ASN A 100 29.54 -6.50 21.59
C ASN A 100 28.94 -5.18 22.07
N GLU A 101 29.80 -4.19 22.38
CA GLU A 101 29.34 -2.82 22.65
C GLU A 101 28.59 -2.24 21.45
N MET A 102 29.18 -2.34 20.26
CA MET A 102 28.54 -1.86 19.03
C MET A 102 27.27 -2.64 18.69
N LYS A 103 27.23 -3.97 18.92
CA LYS A 103 26.02 -4.78 18.75
C LYS A 103 24.90 -4.37 19.72
N SER A 104 25.22 -4.12 20.99
CA SER A 104 24.25 -3.67 21.99
C SER A 104 23.63 -2.32 21.60
N LEU A 105 24.45 -1.38 21.16
CA LEU A 105 23.98 -0.08 20.68
C LEU A 105 23.15 -0.21 19.40
N SER A 106 23.60 -1.05 18.47
CA SER A 106 22.90 -1.37 17.22
C SER A 106 21.48 -1.91 17.49
N GLN A 107 21.33 -2.83 18.46
CA GLN A 107 20.01 -3.37 18.83
C GLN A 107 19.07 -2.29 19.37
N LYS A 108 19.56 -1.35 20.18
CA LYS A 108 18.76 -0.22 20.68
C LYS A 108 18.25 0.67 19.54
N LEU A 109 19.11 0.96 18.56
CA LEU A 109 18.75 1.73 17.38
C LEU A 109 17.71 0.98 16.53
N ALA A 110 17.91 -0.32 16.32
CA ALA A 110 16.99 -1.17 15.56
C ALA A 110 15.57 -1.23 16.17
N GLN A 111 15.43 -1.29 17.50
CA GLN A 111 14.15 -1.24 18.21
C GLN A 111 13.35 0.04 17.96
N LYS A 112 14.02 1.11 17.55
CA LYS A 112 13.42 2.39 17.16
C LYS A 112 13.25 2.54 15.64
N GLY A 113 13.48 1.46 14.88
CA GLY A 113 13.36 1.47 13.42
C GLY A 113 14.49 2.24 12.72
N ILE A 114 15.61 2.54 13.41
CA ILE A 114 16.75 3.22 12.83
C ILE A 114 17.59 2.20 12.06
N SER A 115 17.81 2.46 10.77
CA SER A 115 18.73 1.69 9.94
C SER A 115 20.15 1.79 10.46
N GLN A 116 20.85 0.67 10.61
CA GLN A 116 22.19 0.63 11.20
C GLN A 116 23.09 -0.42 10.51
N MET A 117 24.41 -0.25 10.65
CA MET A 117 25.42 -1.12 10.11
C MET A 117 26.71 -1.00 10.94
N ILE A 118 27.34 -2.12 11.26
CA ILE A 118 28.67 -2.15 11.86
C ILE A 118 29.70 -2.48 10.76
N ILE A 119 30.76 -1.70 10.64
CA ILE A 119 31.92 -2.02 9.83
C ILE A 119 33.13 -2.26 10.71
N GLN A 120 34.11 -3.02 10.21
CA GLN A 120 35.41 -3.17 10.87
C GLN A 120 36.51 -2.52 10.05
N GLN A 121 37.46 -1.89 10.75
CA GLN A 121 38.66 -1.30 10.16
C GLN A 121 39.87 -1.56 11.07
N PRO A 122 41.05 -1.84 10.50
CA PRO A 122 42.29 -1.86 11.31
C PRO A 122 42.67 -0.43 11.67
N LYS A 123 42.99 -0.19 12.95
CA LYS A 123 43.56 1.09 13.45
C LYS A 123 44.64 0.78 14.46
N GLN A 124 45.86 1.30 14.28
CA GLN A 124 46.98 1.10 15.20
C GLN A 124 47.18 -0.37 15.61
N SER A 125 47.18 -1.26 14.63
CA SER A 125 47.34 -2.72 14.82
C SER A 125 46.23 -3.41 15.61
N LYS A 126 45.09 -2.73 15.85
CA LYS A 126 43.88 -3.29 16.46
C LYS A 126 42.71 -3.17 15.52
N THR A 127 41.73 -4.00 15.70
CA THR A 127 40.44 -3.87 14.99
C THR A 127 39.53 -2.88 15.71
N VAL A 128 38.97 -1.93 14.98
CA VAL A 128 37.95 -0.99 15.45
C VAL A 128 36.63 -1.32 14.71
N TYR A 129 35.55 -1.37 15.47
CA TYR A 129 34.21 -1.52 14.97
C TYR A 129 33.52 -0.15 15.01
N ARG A 130 32.99 0.29 13.85
CA ARG A 130 32.26 1.54 13.69
C ARG A 130 30.81 1.26 13.42
N LEU A 131 29.92 1.87 14.18
CA LEU A 131 28.48 1.73 14.02
C LEU A 131 27.91 2.92 13.25
N PHE A 132 27.48 2.66 12.04
CA PHE A 132 26.75 3.60 11.19
C PHE A 132 25.27 3.56 11.54
N ALA A 133 24.62 4.71 11.63
CA ALA A 133 23.19 4.88 11.84
C ALA A 133 22.63 5.93 10.88
N MET A 134 21.37 5.82 10.52
CA MET A 134 20.67 6.78 9.69
C MET A 134 21.41 7.15 8.40
N MET A 135 21.62 6.15 7.55
CA MET A 135 22.25 6.34 6.23
C MET A 135 21.36 7.21 5.31
N GLY A 136 22.02 7.96 4.41
CA GLY A 136 21.34 8.60 3.29
C GLY A 136 20.58 9.89 3.64
N GLN A 137 21.15 10.75 4.50
CA GLN A 137 20.62 12.10 4.70
C GLN A 137 21.11 13.00 3.56
N SER A 138 20.21 13.67 2.84
CA SER A 138 20.55 14.46 1.65
C SER A 138 21.24 15.77 1.99
N THR A 139 21.04 16.30 3.20
CA THR A 139 21.62 17.55 3.67
C THR A 139 22.26 17.41 5.05
N LEU A 140 23.27 18.26 5.33
CA LEU A 140 23.89 18.32 6.65
C LEU A 140 22.88 18.67 7.75
N ALA A 141 21.95 19.60 7.48
CA ALA A 141 20.92 20.00 8.43
C ALA A 141 19.97 18.86 8.82
N GLU A 142 19.60 17.99 7.88
CA GLU A 142 18.82 16.78 8.16
C GLU A 142 19.61 15.79 9.03
N ALA A 143 20.89 15.58 8.72
CA ALA A 143 21.76 14.72 9.49
C ALA A 143 21.97 15.23 10.94
N GLU A 144 22.17 16.54 11.12
CA GLU A 144 22.31 17.17 12.45
C GLU A 144 21.03 17.03 13.29
N LYS A 145 19.87 17.22 12.67
CA LYS A 145 18.57 16.99 13.34
C LYS A 145 18.45 15.55 13.81
N LYS A 146 18.84 14.59 12.99
CA LYS A 146 18.79 13.15 13.30
C LYS A 146 19.90 12.73 14.30
N LEU A 147 21.02 13.41 14.32
CA LEU A 147 22.11 13.17 15.28
C LEU A 147 21.60 13.23 16.73
N GLN A 148 20.75 14.21 17.06
CA GLN A 148 20.21 14.34 18.42
C GLN A 148 19.33 13.14 18.80
N GLU A 149 18.55 12.60 17.85
CA GLU A 149 17.76 11.39 18.05
C GLU A 149 18.67 10.19 18.41
N VAL A 150 19.75 10.00 17.66
CA VAL A 150 20.73 8.93 17.89
C VAL A 150 21.43 9.08 19.25
N LYS A 151 21.84 10.30 19.62
CA LYS A 151 22.45 10.59 20.92
C LYS A 151 21.53 10.25 22.10
N ASN A 152 20.24 10.56 21.98
CA ASN A 152 19.24 10.28 23.01
C ASN A 152 19.00 8.76 23.24
N LEU A 153 19.43 7.92 22.31
CA LEU A 153 19.36 6.44 22.43
C LEU A 153 20.59 5.81 23.05
N GLY A 154 21.52 6.64 23.58
CA GLY A 154 22.71 6.20 24.29
C GLY A 154 24.02 6.28 23.48
N ALA A 155 23.96 6.83 22.26
CA ALA A 155 25.11 7.07 21.40
C ALA A 155 25.72 8.46 21.68
N SER A 156 26.21 8.73 22.91
CA SER A 156 26.68 10.05 23.33
C SER A 156 27.83 10.61 22.46
N GLN A 157 28.67 9.73 21.91
CA GLN A 157 29.81 10.08 21.06
C GLN A 157 29.45 10.16 19.56
N ALA A 158 28.15 10.05 19.20
CA ALA A 158 27.71 10.10 17.81
C ALA A 158 28.08 11.45 17.16
N TYR A 159 28.46 11.37 15.88
CA TYR A 159 28.75 12.53 15.04
C TYR A 159 28.24 12.33 13.60
N VAL A 160 28.10 13.44 12.88
CA VAL A 160 27.76 13.41 11.45
C VAL A 160 29.03 13.17 10.64
N ALA A 161 29.00 12.18 9.77
CA ALA A 161 30.00 11.91 8.76
C ALA A 161 29.47 12.40 7.38
N GLY A 162 30.33 13.04 6.61
CA GLY A 162 30.04 13.57 5.30
C GLY A 162 30.74 12.81 4.18
N HIS A 163 30.64 13.39 2.99
CA HIS A 163 31.19 12.83 1.75
C HIS A 163 32.34 13.66 1.18
N PHE A 164 32.89 14.62 1.94
CA PHE A 164 34.06 15.38 1.55
C PHE A 164 35.31 14.59 1.93
N ARG A 165 35.94 13.94 0.95
CA ARG A 165 37.05 13.01 1.17
C ARG A 165 38.30 13.44 0.41
N VAL A 166 39.42 12.88 0.84
CA VAL A 166 40.76 13.09 0.24
C VAL A 166 41.19 11.80 -0.45
N GLN A 167 41.60 11.87 -1.71
CA GLN A 167 42.14 10.76 -2.47
C GLN A 167 43.60 10.49 -2.06
N ALA A 168 43.90 9.25 -1.66
CA ALA A 168 45.21 8.76 -1.24
C ALA A 168 45.85 7.79 -2.26
N GLY A 169 45.50 7.94 -3.52
CA GLY A 169 46.03 7.18 -4.64
C GLY A 169 44.95 6.56 -5.55
N SER A 170 45.39 6.26 -6.79
CA SER A 170 44.59 5.56 -7.80
C SER A 170 45.38 4.40 -8.36
N PHE A 171 44.78 3.21 -8.47
CA PHE A 171 45.47 1.94 -8.73
C PHE A 171 44.72 1.17 -9.82
N SER A 172 45.49 0.39 -10.61
CA SER A 172 44.92 -0.49 -11.62
C SER A 172 44.47 -1.84 -11.06
N THR A 173 44.99 -2.23 -9.90
CA THR A 173 44.68 -3.51 -9.25
C THR A 173 44.08 -3.32 -7.85
N LEU A 174 43.25 -4.29 -7.47
CA LEU A 174 42.64 -4.32 -6.13
C LEU A 174 43.70 -4.52 -5.03
N ASP A 175 44.74 -5.30 -5.30
CA ASP A 175 45.80 -5.60 -4.33
C ASP A 175 46.62 -4.37 -3.96
N GLU A 176 46.97 -3.54 -4.94
CA GLU A 176 47.69 -2.27 -4.69
C GLU A 176 46.80 -1.29 -3.88
N ALA A 177 45.52 -1.19 -4.25
CA ALA A 177 44.58 -0.36 -3.50
C ALA A 177 44.43 -0.84 -2.05
N ASN A 178 44.31 -2.15 -1.82
CA ASN A 178 44.22 -2.73 -0.48
C ASN A 178 45.47 -2.49 0.36
N LYS A 179 46.68 -2.57 -0.23
CA LYS A 179 47.93 -2.22 0.48
C LYS A 179 47.90 -0.76 0.96
N ARG A 180 47.50 0.17 0.10
CA ARG A 180 47.36 1.59 0.44
C ARG A 180 46.25 1.81 1.48
N LEU A 181 45.10 1.16 1.34
CA LEU A 181 44.00 1.22 2.29
C LEU A 181 44.48 0.82 3.70
N ASN A 182 45.13 -0.34 3.81
CA ASN A 182 45.68 -0.85 5.09
C ASN A 182 46.72 0.10 5.69
N GLN A 183 47.62 0.67 4.87
CA GLN A 183 48.62 1.64 5.31
C GLN A 183 47.95 2.86 5.98
N ILE A 184 46.93 3.43 5.33
CA ILE A 184 46.24 4.63 5.83
C ILE A 184 45.41 4.29 7.07
N GLN A 185 44.69 3.19 7.07
CA GLN A 185 43.83 2.77 8.20
C GLN A 185 44.68 2.44 9.44
N THR A 186 45.84 1.79 9.27
CA THR A 186 46.76 1.48 10.38
C THR A 186 47.32 2.75 11.03
N ALA A 187 47.43 3.84 10.28
CA ALA A 187 47.82 5.16 10.82
C ALA A 187 46.65 5.93 11.48
N ASN A 188 45.55 5.26 11.75
CA ASN A 188 44.36 5.77 12.44
C ASN A 188 43.47 6.72 11.64
N PHE A 189 43.54 6.69 10.31
CA PHE A 189 42.60 7.44 9.44
C PHE A 189 41.44 6.55 9.00
N ASN A 190 40.26 7.16 8.86
CA ASN A 190 39.14 6.51 8.26
C ASN A 190 39.30 6.49 6.73
N ALA A 191 39.52 5.31 6.16
CA ALA A 191 39.77 5.18 4.73
C ALA A 191 38.89 4.09 4.10
N TYR A 192 38.58 4.28 2.83
CA TYR A 192 37.61 3.50 2.08
C TYR A 192 38.18 3.06 0.74
N LEU A 193 37.88 1.81 0.36
CA LEU A 193 38.13 1.32 -0.98
C LEU A 193 37.01 1.80 -1.93
N VAL A 194 37.42 2.42 -3.03
CA VAL A 194 36.48 2.99 -4.01
C VAL A 194 36.79 2.44 -5.40
N GLN A 195 35.74 2.03 -6.07
CA GLN A 195 35.78 1.74 -7.50
C GLN A 195 35.29 2.98 -8.25
N VAL A 196 36.07 3.41 -9.22
CA VAL A 196 35.79 4.58 -10.06
C VAL A 196 35.96 4.18 -11.53
N ARG A 197 35.02 4.61 -12.36
CA ARG A 197 35.15 4.43 -13.79
C ARG A 197 35.56 5.76 -14.43
N GLY A 198 36.74 5.75 -15.06
CA GLY A 198 37.30 6.87 -15.79
C GLY A 198 37.82 6.42 -17.16
N ASN A 199 37.58 7.18 -18.22
CA ASN A 199 38.03 6.89 -19.59
C ASN A 199 37.73 5.46 -20.06
N GLY A 200 36.56 4.91 -19.66
CA GLY A 200 36.13 3.56 -20.02
C GLY A 200 36.74 2.41 -19.22
N ALA A 201 37.77 2.65 -18.40
CA ALA A 201 38.41 1.63 -17.54
C ALA A 201 37.95 1.75 -16.08
N LEU A 202 37.93 0.60 -15.39
CA LEU A 202 37.65 0.53 -13.94
C LEU A 202 39.01 0.69 -13.21
N HIS A 203 39.04 1.61 -12.25
CA HIS A 203 40.18 1.88 -11.37
C HIS A 203 39.77 1.73 -9.90
N TYR A 204 40.75 1.46 -9.04
CA TYR A 204 40.56 1.40 -7.60
C TYR A 204 41.23 2.63 -6.98
N GLN A 205 40.50 3.33 -6.13
CA GLN A 205 41.02 4.47 -5.38
C GLN A 205 40.89 4.22 -3.89
N VAL A 206 41.74 4.90 -3.11
CA VAL A 206 41.59 4.97 -1.65
C VAL A 206 41.18 6.38 -1.30
N TRP A 207 39.99 6.53 -0.72
CA TRP A 207 39.49 7.81 -0.22
C TRP A 207 39.48 7.84 1.28
N VAL A 208 39.88 8.99 1.85
CA VAL A 208 40.12 9.17 3.30
C VAL A 208 39.26 10.30 3.83
N GLY A 209 38.73 10.12 5.04
CA GLY A 209 38.00 11.12 5.80
C GLY A 209 36.48 11.01 5.70
N ASP A 210 35.85 11.68 6.66
CA ASP A 210 34.39 11.78 6.83
C ASP A 210 33.95 13.25 6.97
N ALA A 211 34.72 14.19 6.38
CA ALA A 211 34.47 15.62 6.54
C ALA A 211 33.08 16.02 6.01
N THR A 212 32.40 16.91 6.72
CA THR A 212 31.09 17.43 6.38
C THR A 212 31.12 18.70 5.53
N SER A 213 32.34 19.20 5.25
CA SER A 213 32.56 20.42 4.47
C SER A 213 33.92 20.40 3.76
N SER A 214 34.10 21.27 2.77
CA SER A 214 35.38 21.46 2.08
C SER A 214 36.49 21.96 3.03
N ALA A 215 36.18 22.77 4.05
CA ALA A 215 37.14 23.19 5.05
C ALA A 215 37.66 22.00 5.89
N GLY A 216 36.76 21.10 6.30
CA GLY A 216 37.15 19.86 6.99
C GLY A 216 37.95 18.92 6.08
N GLN A 217 37.65 18.87 4.78
CA GLN A 217 38.43 18.12 3.79
C GLN A 217 39.90 18.62 3.71
N VAL A 218 40.11 19.93 3.72
CA VAL A 218 41.45 20.54 3.70
C VAL A 218 42.22 20.17 5.00
N GLN A 219 41.58 20.25 6.16
CA GLN A 219 42.19 19.80 7.44
C GLN A 219 42.60 18.34 7.42
N GLU A 220 41.75 17.46 6.86
CA GLU A 220 42.08 16.05 6.68
C GLU A 220 43.26 15.85 5.75
N GLN A 221 43.34 16.60 4.64
CA GLN A 221 44.46 16.56 3.72
C GLN A 221 45.78 17.00 4.37
N GLU A 222 45.77 18.07 5.15
CA GLU A 222 46.95 18.53 5.90
C GLU A 222 47.42 17.49 6.93
N ALA A 223 46.51 16.86 7.65
CA ALA A 223 46.81 15.80 8.61
C ALA A 223 47.43 14.57 7.91
N LEU A 224 46.90 14.18 6.76
CA LEU A 224 47.45 13.09 5.94
C LEU A 224 48.84 13.44 5.40
N GLN A 225 49.08 14.65 4.90
CA GLN A 225 50.37 15.06 4.36
C GLN A 225 51.44 15.09 5.46
N LYS A 226 51.05 15.45 6.69
CA LYS A 226 51.94 15.39 7.85
C LYS A 226 52.30 13.96 8.27
N ALA A 227 51.32 13.05 8.22
CA ALA A 227 51.52 11.63 8.58
C ALA A 227 52.31 10.84 7.53
N PHE A 228 52.17 11.25 6.24
CA PHE A 228 52.81 10.58 5.10
C PHE A 228 53.45 11.61 4.16
N PRO A 229 54.61 12.17 4.51
CA PRO A 229 55.24 13.25 3.74
C PRO A 229 55.56 12.89 2.28
N ASP A 230 55.84 11.60 2.03
CA ASP A 230 56.23 11.07 0.72
C ASP A 230 55.05 10.70 -0.19
N LEU A 231 53.83 10.86 0.30
CA LEU A 231 52.62 10.56 -0.49
C LEU A 231 51.90 11.84 -0.96
N SER A 232 51.28 11.76 -2.10
CA SER A 232 50.40 12.83 -2.60
C SER A 232 48.95 12.60 -2.20
N PHE A 233 48.31 13.66 -1.77
CA PHE A 233 46.89 13.67 -1.37
C PHE A 233 46.16 14.80 -2.06
N GLU A 234 45.03 14.48 -2.67
CA GLU A 234 44.24 15.46 -3.40
C GLU A 234 42.77 15.42 -2.91
N PRO A 235 42.07 16.53 -2.84
CA PRO A 235 40.61 16.51 -2.66
C PRO A 235 39.97 15.63 -3.71
N VAL A 236 39.00 14.80 -3.31
CA VAL A 236 38.21 14.02 -4.27
C VAL A 236 37.50 14.98 -5.19
N SER A 237 37.77 14.87 -6.50
CA SER A 237 37.23 15.79 -7.50
C SER A 237 35.72 15.62 -7.64
N GLY A 238 34.97 16.75 -7.65
CA GLY A 238 33.54 16.78 -7.94
C GLY A 238 33.18 16.33 -9.38
N ASN A 239 34.17 16.10 -10.24
CA ASN A 239 34.00 15.57 -11.60
C ASN A 239 33.87 14.04 -11.63
N ILE A 240 34.09 13.34 -10.50
CA ILE A 240 33.90 11.89 -10.41
C ILE A 240 32.41 11.61 -10.19
N ASN A 241 31.68 11.44 -11.29
CA ASN A 241 30.21 11.30 -11.27
C ASN A 241 29.74 9.85 -11.06
N GLU A 242 30.63 8.86 -11.18
CA GLU A 242 30.26 7.45 -11.14
C GLU A 242 31.30 6.67 -10.34
N TYR A 243 30.97 6.36 -9.09
CA TYR A 243 31.82 5.62 -8.17
C TYR A 243 30.99 4.77 -7.21
N LEU A 244 31.67 3.77 -6.61
CA LEU A 244 31.09 2.84 -5.67
C LEU A 244 32.09 2.62 -4.53
N ILE A 245 31.68 2.96 -3.29
CA ILE A 245 32.48 2.74 -2.09
C ILE A 245 32.11 1.40 -1.47
N TYR A 246 33.09 0.55 -1.25
CA TYR A 246 32.92 -0.73 -0.60
C TYR A 246 33.07 -0.61 0.91
N LEU A 247 32.09 -1.12 1.66
CA LEU A 247 32.12 -1.27 3.10
C LEU A 247 31.90 -2.75 3.45
N ASN A 248 32.84 -3.32 4.23
CA ASN A 248 32.68 -4.67 4.75
C ASN A 248 31.82 -4.62 6.02
N SER A 249 30.54 -5.00 5.90
CA SER A 249 29.60 -4.88 6.99
C SER A 249 29.43 -6.16 7.79
N PHE A 250 29.26 -6.00 9.10
CA PHE A 250 28.81 -7.04 10.02
C PHE A 250 27.30 -6.85 10.28
N LEU A 251 26.47 -7.80 9.85
CA LEU A 251 25.09 -7.89 10.26
C LEU A 251 24.93 -9.12 11.17
N ASP A 252 24.23 -8.97 12.28
CA ASP A 252 23.85 -10.06 13.20
C ASP A 252 24.99 -10.97 13.64
N GLY A 253 26.23 -10.45 13.67
CA GLY A 253 27.39 -11.21 14.12
C GLY A 253 28.03 -12.11 13.06
N THR A 254 27.53 -12.12 11.83
CA THR A 254 28.16 -12.78 10.70
C THR A 254 28.96 -11.76 9.88
N SER A 255 30.23 -12.03 9.65
CA SER A 255 31.11 -11.21 8.79
C SER A 255 30.76 -11.39 7.34
N GLY A 256 30.84 -10.31 6.54
CA GLY A 256 31.01 -10.45 5.10
C GLY A 256 29.81 -10.13 4.23
N GLN A 257 28.79 -9.39 4.69
CA GLN A 257 27.78 -8.88 3.78
C GLN A 257 28.27 -7.57 3.13
N PRO A 258 28.47 -7.52 1.79
CA PRO A 258 28.91 -6.32 1.11
C PRO A 258 27.88 -5.19 1.27
N TYR A 259 28.37 -4.01 1.55
CA TYR A 259 27.59 -2.79 1.57
C TYR A 259 28.24 -1.78 0.64
N TYR A 260 27.46 -1.22 -0.30
CA TYR A 260 27.96 -0.26 -1.26
C TYR A 260 27.32 1.11 -1.07
N LEU A 261 28.15 2.15 -0.96
CA LEU A 261 27.71 3.54 -1.12
C LEU A 261 27.83 3.93 -2.58
N LEU A 262 26.72 4.32 -3.17
CA LEU A 262 26.61 4.68 -4.57
C LEU A 262 26.74 6.19 -4.76
N SER A 263 27.42 6.64 -5.81
CA SER A 263 27.38 8.05 -6.20
C SER A 263 25.94 8.52 -6.43
N SER A 264 25.65 9.74 -6.01
CA SER A 264 24.28 10.31 -6.05
C SER A 264 23.91 10.94 -7.40
N SER A 265 24.83 10.96 -8.37
CA SER A 265 24.65 11.64 -9.66
C SER A 265 24.16 10.73 -10.78
N LYS A 266 24.22 9.41 -10.62
CA LYS A 266 23.97 8.42 -11.66
C LYS A 266 23.03 7.29 -11.22
N LYS A 267 22.37 6.71 -12.20
CA LYS A 267 21.55 5.51 -12.04
C LYS A 267 22.43 4.26 -11.98
N TRP A 268 22.06 3.32 -11.11
CA TRP A 268 22.75 2.04 -10.94
C TRP A 268 21.83 0.88 -11.32
N THR A 269 22.36 -0.09 -12.02
CA THR A 269 21.65 -1.32 -12.38
C THR A 269 22.22 -2.50 -11.62
N VAL A 270 21.35 -3.26 -10.96
CA VAL A 270 21.68 -4.50 -10.26
C VAL A 270 20.89 -5.64 -10.89
N ALA A 271 21.58 -6.66 -11.36
CA ALA A 271 20.94 -7.78 -12.03
C ALA A 271 21.46 -9.12 -11.48
N PRO A 272 20.61 -10.16 -11.42
CA PRO A 272 21.03 -11.50 -11.08
C PRO A 272 21.90 -12.06 -12.22
N LYS A 273 22.92 -12.86 -11.88
CA LYS A 273 23.74 -13.57 -12.89
C LYS A 273 22.88 -14.61 -13.60
N ALA A 274 23.02 -14.67 -14.91
CA ALA A 274 22.40 -15.72 -15.71
C ALA A 274 23.08 -17.07 -15.41
N VAL A 275 22.28 -18.08 -15.09
CA VAL A 275 22.74 -19.47 -14.88
C VAL A 275 21.85 -20.39 -15.70
N GLN A 276 22.47 -21.29 -16.46
CA GLN A 276 21.75 -22.24 -17.32
C GLN A 276 20.77 -23.09 -16.48
N GLY A 277 19.54 -23.23 -16.95
CA GLY A 277 18.48 -24.00 -16.27
C GLY A 277 17.84 -23.34 -15.07
N LYS A 278 18.25 -22.11 -14.69
CA LYS A 278 17.63 -21.35 -13.60
C LYS A 278 16.98 -20.07 -14.12
N THR A 279 15.84 -19.71 -13.55
CA THR A 279 15.25 -18.38 -13.75
C THR A 279 16.04 -17.37 -12.92
N PRO A 280 16.68 -16.36 -13.52
CA PRO A 280 17.41 -15.36 -12.77
C PRO A 280 16.41 -14.44 -12.04
N LEU A 281 16.49 -14.40 -10.70
CA LEU A 281 15.61 -13.62 -9.84
C LEU A 281 16.41 -12.76 -8.88
N THR A 282 15.88 -11.58 -8.58
CA THR A 282 16.36 -10.70 -7.52
C THR A 282 15.32 -10.61 -6.41
N ALA A 283 15.70 -10.91 -5.17
CA ALA A 283 14.87 -10.71 -3.99
C ALA A 283 15.13 -9.33 -3.37
N VAL A 284 14.07 -8.71 -2.85
CA VAL A 284 14.11 -7.39 -2.18
C VAL A 284 13.68 -7.58 -0.73
N ALA A 285 14.61 -7.39 0.21
CA ALA A 285 14.38 -7.67 1.63
C ALA A 285 13.33 -6.74 2.27
N GLU A 286 13.30 -5.49 1.87
CA GLU A 286 12.44 -4.44 2.43
C GLU A 286 10.97 -4.57 2.01
N LYS A 287 10.68 -5.33 0.95
CA LYS A 287 9.28 -5.55 0.54
C LYS A 287 8.57 -6.52 1.47
N PRO A 288 7.36 -6.20 1.92
CA PRO A 288 6.53 -7.12 2.70
C PRO A 288 6.31 -8.43 1.93
N ARG A 289 6.47 -9.56 2.62
CA ARG A 289 6.22 -10.89 2.04
C ARG A 289 4.77 -11.02 1.63
N ARG A 290 4.52 -11.33 0.37
CA ARG A 290 3.16 -11.54 -0.20
C ARG A 290 2.76 -12.99 -0.26
N VAL A 291 3.77 -13.88 -0.31
CA VAL A 291 3.59 -15.33 -0.20
C VAL A 291 4.22 -15.75 1.12
N GLU A 292 3.46 -16.48 1.94
CA GLU A 292 3.90 -16.89 3.28
C GLU A 292 5.25 -17.61 3.23
N GLY A 293 6.13 -17.23 4.14
CA GLY A 293 7.48 -17.78 4.26
C GLY A 293 8.46 -17.39 3.15
N LYS A 294 8.03 -16.71 2.08
CA LYS A 294 8.87 -16.38 0.93
C LYS A 294 9.20 -14.89 0.84
N GLN A 295 10.47 -14.57 0.57
CA GLN A 295 10.91 -13.24 0.21
C GLN A 295 10.33 -12.85 -1.14
N ASN A 296 9.91 -11.59 -1.33
CA ASN A 296 9.47 -11.11 -2.64
C ASN A 296 10.62 -11.17 -3.65
N GLN A 297 10.41 -11.87 -4.76
CA GLN A 297 11.35 -12.07 -5.84
C GLN A 297 10.82 -11.46 -7.13
N TYR A 298 11.73 -11.00 -7.97
CA TYR A 298 11.39 -10.29 -9.21
C TYR A 298 12.25 -10.77 -10.36
N ARG A 299 11.66 -10.87 -11.55
CA ARG A 299 12.36 -11.09 -12.82
C ARG A 299 13.07 -9.82 -13.26
N GLY A 300 13.98 -9.95 -14.22
CA GLY A 300 14.68 -8.83 -14.84
C GLY A 300 15.76 -8.24 -13.94
N LYS A 301 15.96 -6.94 -14.03
CA LYS A 301 16.96 -6.15 -13.30
C LYS A 301 16.32 -5.14 -12.38
N MET A 302 17.10 -4.68 -11.39
CA MET A 302 16.74 -3.60 -10.50
C MET A 302 17.54 -2.35 -10.86
N GLU A 303 16.89 -1.20 -10.92
CA GLU A 303 17.56 0.08 -11.02
C GLU A 303 17.41 0.84 -9.70
N LEU A 304 18.55 1.30 -9.19
CA LEU A 304 18.68 2.20 -8.06
C LEU A 304 18.90 3.60 -8.63
N VAL A 305 17.90 4.46 -8.48
CA VAL A 305 17.86 5.78 -9.14
C VAL A 305 17.83 6.86 -8.08
N PRO A 306 18.87 7.73 -8.00
CA PRO A 306 18.76 8.96 -7.23
C PRO A 306 17.58 9.79 -7.75
N TYR A 307 16.57 10.00 -6.92
CA TYR A 307 15.37 10.70 -7.34
C TYR A 307 14.84 11.60 -6.23
N LYS A 308 14.74 12.88 -6.54
CA LYS A 308 14.43 13.92 -5.54
C LYS A 308 15.45 13.86 -4.39
N GLN A 309 15.02 13.67 -3.16
CA GLN A 309 15.89 13.63 -1.98
C GLN A 309 16.21 12.20 -1.52
N GLY A 310 15.90 11.15 -2.32
CA GLY A 310 16.06 9.76 -1.92
C GLY A 310 16.57 8.85 -3.01
N LEU A 311 16.60 7.58 -2.70
CA LEU A 311 16.95 6.50 -3.61
C LEU A 311 15.69 5.73 -4.01
N ALA A 312 15.30 5.82 -5.28
CA ALA A 312 14.19 5.03 -5.81
C ALA A 312 14.68 3.62 -6.22
N LEU A 313 13.81 2.62 -6.05
CA LEU A 313 14.03 1.25 -6.51
C LEU A 313 13.01 0.90 -7.59
N ILE A 314 13.50 0.61 -8.78
CA ILE A 314 12.71 0.31 -9.97
C ILE A 314 13.01 -1.10 -10.45
N ASN A 315 11.98 -1.92 -10.63
CA ASN A 315 12.10 -3.20 -11.32
C ASN A 315 11.94 -2.99 -12.83
N VAL A 316 12.89 -3.47 -13.61
CA VAL A 316 12.92 -3.37 -15.08
C VAL A 316 12.94 -4.77 -15.68
N LEU A 317 11.92 -5.08 -16.48
CA LEU A 317 11.73 -6.42 -17.03
C LEU A 317 10.95 -6.38 -18.35
N PRO A 318 10.95 -7.46 -19.16
CA PRO A 318 10.13 -7.57 -20.37
C PRO A 318 8.63 -7.38 -20.06
N PHE A 319 7.93 -6.71 -20.97
CA PHE A 319 6.51 -6.33 -20.79
C PHE A 319 5.60 -7.52 -20.44
N GLU A 320 5.71 -8.64 -21.19
CA GLU A 320 4.87 -9.81 -20.91
C GLU A 320 5.21 -10.49 -19.58
N GLN A 321 6.47 -10.43 -19.13
CA GLN A 321 6.85 -10.93 -17.81
C GLN A 321 6.27 -10.06 -16.66
N TYR A 322 6.08 -8.76 -16.89
CA TYR A 322 5.33 -7.91 -15.99
C TYR A 322 3.86 -8.37 -15.88
N ILE A 323 3.23 -8.72 -17.01
CA ILE A 323 1.84 -9.20 -17.03
C ILE A 323 1.66 -10.51 -16.23
N TYR A 324 2.66 -11.43 -16.21
CA TYR A 324 2.61 -12.61 -15.33
C TYR A 324 2.44 -12.21 -13.86
N GLY A 325 3.27 -11.29 -13.39
CA GLY A 325 3.22 -10.80 -12.02
C GLY A 325 1.92 -10.06 -11.69
N VAL A 326 1.39 -9.26 -12.61
CA VAL A 326 0.10 -8.57 -12.42
C VAL A 326 -1.05 -9.55 -12.33
N VAL A 327 -1.19 -10.47 -13.31
CA VAL A 327 -2.29 -11.45 -13.31
C VAL A 327 -2.24 -12.30 -12.04
N GLY A 328 -1.04 -12.73 -11.62
CA GLY A 328 -0.86 -13.49 -10.39
C GLY A 328 -1.10 -12.70 -9.11
N SER A 329 -0.95 -11.38 -9.14
CA SER A 329 -1.29 -10.49 -8.01
C SER A 329 -2.80 -10.26 -7.90
N GLU A 330 -3.51 -10.31 -9.02
CA GLU A 330 -4.95 -10.05 -9.11
C GLU A 330 -5.78 -11.32 -8.92
N LEU A 331 -5.35 -12.45 -9.50
CA LEU A 331 -6.11 -13.69 -9.54
C LEU A 331 -5.26 -14.90 -9.10
N ALA A 332 -5.90 -15.87 -8.44
CA ALA A 332 -5.25 -17.11 -8.05
C ALA A 332 -4.99 -18.02 -9.27
N ASN A 333 -3.86 -18.74 -9.28
CA ASN A 333 -3.48 -19.66 -10.36
C ASN A 333 -4.50 -20.78 -10.64
N GLY A 334 -5.37 -21.11 -9.68
CA GLY A 334 -6.43 -22.12 -9.83
C GLY A 334 -7.71 -21.61 -10.48
N TRP A 335 -7.75 -20.36 -10.95
CA TRP A 335 -8.92 -19.83 -11.67
C TRP A 335 -9.04 -20.42 -13.07
N PRO A 336 -10.26 -20.45 -13.66
CA PRO A 336 -10.47 -20.92 -15.04
C PRO A 336 -9.55 -20.19 -16.01
N ILE A 337 -8.96 -20.93 -16.95
CA ILE A 337 -7.95 -20.39 -17.88
C ILE A 337 -8.49 -19.24 -18.73
N GLU A 338 -9.78 -19.28 -19.10
CA GLU A 338 -10.40 -18.23 -19.90
C GLU A 338 -10.57 -16.91 -19.10
N ALA A 339 -10.81 -16.99 -17.79
CA ALA A 339 -10.80 -15.81 -16.92
C ALA A 339 -9.39 -15.23 -16.77
N LEU A 340 -8.34 -16.08 -16.64
CA LEU A 340 -6.95 -15.64 -16.60
C LEU A 340 -6.52 -14.98 -17.91
N LYS A 341 -6.96 -15.50 -19.08
CA LYS A 341 -6.71 -14.89 -20.40
C LYS A 341 -7.37 -13.51 -20.51
N ALA A 342 -8.64 -13.38 -20.09
CA ALA A 342 -9.32 -12.10 -20.10
C ALA A 342 -8.62 -11.09 -19.19
N GLN A 343 -8.20 -11.49 -17.98
CA GLN A 343 -7.43 -10.63 -17.08
C GLN A 343 -6.09 -10.20 -17.68
N ALA A 344 -5.40 -11.09 -18.38
CA ALA A 344 -4.12 -10.76 -19.04
C ALA A 344 -4.30 -9.66 -20.10
N ILE A 345 -5.35 -9.70 -20.89
CA ILE A 345 -5.67 -8.67 -21.89
C ILE A 345 -5.99 -7.34 -21.20
N LEU A 346 -6.80 -7.35 -20.14
CA LEU A 346 -7.12 -6.14 -19.36
C LEU A 346 -5.87 -5.52 -18.74
N ALA A 347 -5.02 -6.35 -18.11
CA ALA A 347 -3.77 -5.92 -17.53
C ALA A 347 -2.81 -5.33 -18.56
N ARG A 348 -2.74 -5.94 -19.75
CA ARG A 348 -1.90 -5.49 -20.87
C ARG A 348 -2.33 -4.13 -21.41
N ASN A 349 -3.63 -3.92 -21.63
CA ASN A 349 -4.17 -2.62 -22.02
C ASN A 349 -3.82 -1.53 -20.99
N PHE A 350 -4.05 -1.82 -19.71
CA PHE A 350 -3.77 -0.87 -18.63
C PHE A 350 -2.28 -0.51 -18.59
N ALA A 351 -1.40 -1.52 -18.62
CA ALA A 351 0.05 -1.34 -18.61
C ALA A 351 0.56 -0.57 -19.84
N TYR A 352 0.03 -0.87 -21.02
CA TYR A 352 0.37 -0.18 -22.26
C TYR A 352 0.07 1.33 -22.18
N ILE A 353 -1.12 1.70 -21.73
CA ILE A 353 -1.50 3.11 -21.54
C ILE A 353 -0.63 3.77 -20.45
N GLY A 354 -0.38 3.09 -19.34
CA GLY A 354 0.51 3.58 -18.28
C GLY A 354 1.94 3.84 -18.79
N LYS A 355 2.47 2.96 -19.64
CA LYS A 355 3.77 3.12 -20.29
C LYS A 355 3.80 4.36 -21.20
N GLN A 356 2.76 4.56 -22.01
CA GLN A 356 2.65 5.73 -22.89
C GLN A 356 2.56 7.04 -22.09
N ALA A 357 1.89 7.03 -20.95
CA ALA A 357 1.72 8.21 -20.10
C ALA A 357 3.01 8.64 -19.38
N ASN A 358 3.97 7.73 -19.18
CA ASN A 358 5.24 7.95 -18.46
C ASN A 358 5.09 8.80 -17.17
N LYS A 359 4.09 8.45 -16.38
CA LYS A 359 3.53 9.28 -15.28
C LYS A 359 4.55 9.63 -14.19
N TYR A 360 5.55 8.78 -13.96
CA TYR A 360 6.49 8.92 -12.84
C TYR A 360 7.90 9.32 -13.27
N GLU A 361 8.12 9.79 -14.50
CA GLU A 361 9.43 10.19 -15.06
C GLU A 361 10.45 9.03 -15.14
N ILE A 362 10.70 8.36 -14.01
CA ILE A 362 11.68 7.26 -13.89
C ILE A 362 11.04 5.87 -13.91
N ALA A 363 9.72 5.78 -13.90
CA ALA A 363 8.96 4.53 -13.93
C ALA A 363 7.62 4.73 -14.63
N PHE A 364 7.06 3.68 -15.21
CA PHE A 364 5.77 3.71 -15.90
C PHE A 364 4.60 3.43 -14.94
N MET A 365 4.83 2.55 -13.95
CA MET A 365 3.82 2.03 -13.04
C MET A 365 4.34 1.99 -11.61
N LEU A 366 3.41 2.06 -10.64
CA LEU A 366 3.64 1.66 -9.25
C LEU A 366 3.24 0.20 -9.06
N ASP A 367 3.85 -0.49 -8.10
CA ASP A 367 3.53 -1.88 -7.72
C ASP A 367 2.29 -2.02 -6.81
N SER A 368 1.49 -0.99 -6.71
CA SER A 368 0.32 -0.91 -5.84
C SER A 368 -0.98 -0.71 -6.62
N THR A 369 -2.12 -0.87 -5.95
CA THR A 369 -3.46 -0.66 -6.52
C THR A 369 -3.76 0.78 -6.97
N PHE A 370 -2.83 1.71 -6.83
CA PHE A 370 -2.90 3.02 -7.50
C PHE A 370 -2.79 2.89 -9.02
N ASP A 371 -2.01 1.91 -9.49
CA ASP A 371 -1.93 1.53 -10.89
C ASP A 371 -2.38 0.06 -11.02
N GLN A 372 -1.48 -0.91 -10.80
CA GLN A 372 -1.81 -2.33 -10.79
C GLN A 372 -1.05 -3.04 -9.66
N ALA A 373 -1.70 -3.93 -8.93
CA ALA A 373 -1.02 -4.79 -7.97
C ALA A 373 0.06 -5.62 -8.69
N TYR A 374 1.32 -5.52 -8.22
CA TYR A 374 2.44 -6.25 -8.78
C TYR A 374 3.34 -6.76 -7.66
N TYR A 375 3.27 -8.07 -7.38
CA TYR A 375 3.99 -8.70 -6.27
C TYR A 375 5.18 -9.56 -6.73
N GLY A 376 5.57 -9.42 -8.00
CA GLY A 376 6.73 -10.07 -8.57
C GLY A 376 6.49 -11.55 -8.93
N PHE A 377 7.58 -12.34 -8.86
CA PHE A 377 7.60 -13.73 -9.32
C PHE A 377 6.81 -14.71 -8.44
N ASN A 378 6.76 -14.47 -7.13
CA ASN A 378 6.20 -15.44 -6.17
C ASN A 378 4.72 -15.74 -6.35
N VAL A 379 3.99 -14.87 -7.06
CA VAL A 379 2.56 -15.03 -7.37
C VAL A 379 2.31 -15.63 -8.74
N GLU A 380 3.35 -15.79 -9.55
CA GLU A 380 3.24 -16.42 -10.86
C GLU A 380 2.97 -17.93 -10.72
N GLY A 381 1.98 -18.43 -11.45
CA GLY A 381 1.70 -19.87 -11.54
C GLY A 381 1.74 -20.35 -12.98
N GLU A 382 1.70 -21.65 -13.17
CA GLU A 382 1.77 -22.25 -14.51
C GLU A 382 0.59 -21.85 -15.40
N ASN A 383 -0.66 -21.90 -14.86
CA ASN A 383 -1.85 -21.51 -15.61
C ASN A 383 -1.85 -20.01 -15.94
N ILE A 384 -1.33 -19.18 -15.04
CA ILE A 384 -1.16 -17.73 -15.27
C ILE A 384 -0.23 -17.51 -16.46
N ARG A 385 0.95 -18.13 -16.47
CA ARG A 385 1.89 -18.02 -17.59
C ARG A 385 1.28 -18.52 -18.90
N LYS A 386 0.65 -19.70 -18.90
CA LYS A 386 -0.07 -20.23 -20.06
C LYS A 386 -1.14 -19.26 -20.60
N ALA A 387 -1.89 -18.60 -19.73
CA ALA A 387 -2.94 -17.67 -20.13
C ALA A 387 -2.35 -16.39 -20.78
N VAL A 388 -1.30 -15.83 -20.18
CA VAL A 388 -0.62 -14.65 -20.72
C VAL A 388 0.06 -14.96 -22.05
N ASP A 389 0.76 -16.09 -22.15
CA ASP A 389 1.45 -16.53 -23.38
C ASP A 389 0.45 -16.78 -24.52
N ALA A 390 -0.68 -17.41 -24.22
CA ALA A 390 -1.73 -17.69 -25.19
C ALA A 390 -2.40 -16.41 -25.74
N THR A 391 -2.33 -15.31 -25.02
CA THR A 391 -2.91 -14.00 -25.41
C THR A 391 -1.83 -12.94 -25.69
N LYS A 392 -0.57 -13.38 -25.89
CA LYS A 392 0.56 -12.47 -26.10
C LYS A 392 0.31 -11.49 -27.25
N GLY A 393 0.43 -10.18 -26.97
CA GLY A 393 0.23 -9.09 -27.90
C GLY A 393 -1.24 -8.78 -28.21
N GLU A 394 -2.23 -9.54 -27.67
CA GLU A 394 -3.65 -9.21 -27.86
C GLU A 394 -4.04 -8.06 -26.93
N MET A 395 -4.67 -7.02 -27.50
CA MET A 395 -5.15 -5.82 -26.82
C MET A 395 -6.55 -5.41 -27.29
N LEU A 396 -7.31 -4.82 -26.40
CA LEU A 396 -8.59 -4.20 -26.73
C LEU A 396 -8.37 -2.83 -27.36
N THR A 397 -9.08 -2.57 -28.46
CA THR A 397 -9.05 -1.30 -29.18
C THR A 397 -10.45 -0.72 -29.34
N TYR A 398 -10.53 0.59 -29.35
CA TYR A 398 -11.73 1.36 -29.68
C TYR A 398 -11.35 2.41 -30.71
N ASN A 399 -12.06 2.43 -31.86
CA ASN A 399 -11.69 3.26 -33.00
C ASN A 399 -10.20 3.08 -33.42
N GLY A 400 -9.72 1.82 -33.41
CA GLY A 400 -8.34 1.45 -33.80
C GLY A 400 -7.25 1.82 -32.80
N LYS A 401 -7.59 2.42 -31.64
CA LYS A 401 -6.63 2.84 -30.61
C LYS A 401 -6.80 1.98 -29.34
N VAL A 402 -5.68 1.57 -28.75
CA VAL A 402 -5.66 0.94 -27.42
C VAL A 402 -6.18 1.95 -26.41
N PHE A 403 -7.00 1.51 -25.47
CA PHE A 403 -7.61 2.36 -24.46
C PHE A 403 -7.42 1.80 -23.06
N GLN A 404 -7.64 2.66 -22.05
CA GLN A 404 -7.58 2.29 -20.64
C GLN A 404 -8.72 1.36 -20.26
N THR A 405 -8.39 0.16 -19.84
CA THR A 405 -9.34 -0.81 -19.28
C THR A 405 -9.47 -0.67 -17.78
N TYR A 406 -10.62 -1.06 -17.24
CA TYR A 406 -10.89 -1.04 -15.81
C TYR A 406 -11.50 -2.37 -15.38
N TYR A 407 -11.11 -2.81 -14.19
CA TYR A 407 -11.65 -4.02 -13.56
C TYR A 407 -11.68 -3.86 -12.04
N SER A 408 -12.53 -4.63 -11.39
CA SER A 408 -12.61 -4.67 -9.93
C SER A 408 -12.89 -6.09 -9.46
N SER A 409 -12.63 -6.37 -8.19
CA SER A 409 -12.83 -7.70 -7.64
C SER A 409 -14.25 -8.21 -7.87
N ASN A 410 -15.27 -7.40 -7.55
CA ASN A 410 -16.66 -7.81 -7.62
C ASN A 410 -17.57 -6.61 -7.88
N ALA A 411 -18.45 -6.70 -8.86
CA ALA A 411 -19.38 -5.63 -9.25
C ALA A 411 -20.64 -5.56 -8.36
N GLY A 412 -20.90 -6.57 -7.53
CA GLY A 412 -22.11 -6.63 -6.71
C GLY A 412 -23.38 -6.89 -7.53
N GLY A 413 -23.30 -7.73 -8.56
CA GLY A 413 -24.40 -8.12 -9.43
C GLY A 413 -24.63 -7.20 -10.65
N MET A 414 -23.97 -6.03 -10.73
CA MET A 414 -24.10 -5.09 -11.84
C MET A 414 -22.84 -4.25 -11.99
N SER A 415 -22.20 -4.25 -13.16
CA SER A 415 -21.08 -3.35 -13.44
C SER A 415 -21.54 -1.89 -13.52
N ALA A 416 -20.61 -0.97 -13.29
CA ALA A 416 -20.87 0.47 -13.26
C ALA A 416 -20.37 1.15 -14.55
N ASN A 417 -20.88 2.36 -14.83
CA ASN A 417 -20.32 3.25 -15.84
C ASN A 417 -19.40 4.32 -15.24
N GLY A 418 -18.63 5.00 -16.11
CA GLY A 418 -17.66 6.01 -15.67
C GLY A 418 -18.33 7.23 -15.04
N THR A 419 -19.54 7.60 -15.48
CA THR A 419 -20.26 8.77 -14.97
C THR A 419 -20.66 8.58 -13.50
N GLU A 420 -21.14 7.38 -13.13
CA GLU A 420 -21.52 7.10 -11.75
C GLU A 420 -20.30 6.87 -10.82
N VAL A 421 -19.16 6.44 -11.36
CA VAL A 421 -17.95 6.18 -10.55
C VAL A 421 -17.10 7.42 -10.41
N TRP A 422 -16.77 8.13 -11.51
CA TRP A 422 -15.82 9.26 -11.52
C TRP A 422 -16.40 10.57 -12.05
N GLY A 423 -17.63 10.57 -12.57
CA GLY A 423 -18.28 11.74 -13.13
C GLY A 423 -18.00 11.97 -14.62
N ASN A 424 -17.21 11.14 -15.26
CA ASN A 424 -16.85 11.22 -16.66
C ASN A 424 -17.34 9.99 -17.41
N ALA A 425 -17.83 10.17 -18.63
CA ALA A 425 -18.21 9.06 -19.50
C ALA A 425 -16.99 8.21 -19.88
N VAL A 426 -17.12 6.90 -19.84
CA VAL A 426 -16.14 5.92 -20.34
C VAL A 426 -16.88 5.06 -21.40
N PRO A 427 -16.89 5.49 -22.67
CA PRO A 427 -17.78 4.94 -23.69
C PRO A 427 -17.47 3.50 -24.08
N THR A 428 -16.30 2.99 -23.71
CA THR A 428 -15.88 1.62 -24.02
C THR A 428 -16.51 0.55 -23.13
N HIS A 429 -16.95 0.93 -21.91
CA HIS A 429 -17.51 0.01 -20.92
C HIS A 429 -19.02 0.21 -20.81
N LYS A 430 -19.77 -0.87 -20.73
CA LYS A 430 -21.22 -0.84 -20.55
C LYS A 430 -21.63 -1.27 -19.15
N VAL A 431 -22.76 -0.78 -18.69
CA VAL A 431 -23.43 -1.31 -17.49
C VAL A 431 -24.07 -2.64 -17.90
N THR A 432 -23.70 -3.72 -17.21
CA THR A 432 -24.19 -5.07 -17.54
C THR A 432 -24.32 -5.92 -16.28
N PRO A 433 -25.30 -6.84 -16.21
CA PRO A 433 -25.42 -7.80 -15.13
C PRO A 433 -24.14 -8.62 -14.98
N SER A 434 -23.74 -8.86 -13.74
CA SER A 434 -22.55 -9.65 -13.40
C SER A 434 -22.92 -10.80 -12.48
N LYS A 435 -22.62 -12.03 -12.90
CA LYS A 435 -22.88 -13.25 -12.12
C LYS A 435 -21.77 -13.49 -11.09
N ASP A 436 -21.61 -12.59 -10.13
CA ASP A 436 -20.48 -12.58 -9.20
C ASP A 436 -20.85 -12.91 -7.75
N THR A 437 -21.89 -13.72 -7.54
CA THR A 437 -22.44 -14.13 -6.24
C THR A 437 -21.62 -15.19 -5.53
N TYR A 438 -20.79 -15.95 -6.23
CA TYR A 438 -20.06 -17.11 -5.70
C TYR A 438 -19.33 -16.87 -4.36
N PRO A 439 -18.67 -15.71 -4.12
CA PRO A 439 -18.06 -15.46 -2.80
C PRO A 439 -19.06 -15.52 -1.63
N ALA A 440 -20.32 -15.12 -1.85
CA ALA A 440 -21.35 -15.21 -0.82
C ALA A 440 -21.91 -16.62 -0.66
N GLU A 441 -21.92 -17.40 -1.74
CA GLU A 441 -22.40 -18.80 -1.71
C GLU A 441 -21.51 -19.68 -0.81
N ILE A 442 -20.19 -19.50 -0.91
CA ILE A 442 -19.20 -20.26 -0.12
C ILE A 442 -18.87 -19.65 1.26
N ALA A 443 -19.31 -18.40 1.50
CA ALA A 443 -19.01 -17.72 2.76
C ALA A 443 -19.74 -18.37 3.95
N ALA A 444 -19.06 -18.44 5.08
CA ALA A 444 -19.63 -18.95 6.32
C ALA A 444 -20.86 -18.16 6.73
N THR A 445 -21.80 -18.84 7.35
CA THR A 445 -23.00 -18.22 7.91
C THR A 445 -22.71 -17.66 9.29
N TRP A 446 -23.20 -16.47 9.56
CA TRP A 446 -23.16 -15.77 10.84
C TRP A 446 -24.56 -15.41 11.27
N TYR A 447 -24.76 -15.26 12.59
CA TYR A 447 -25.98 -14.75 13.16
C TYR A 447 -25.77 -13.36 13.72
N ARG A 448 -26.65 -12.41 13.35
CA ARG A 448 -26.84 -11.20 14.13
C ARG A 448 -27.70 -11.59 15.33
N VAL A 449 -27.18 -11.38 16.52
CA VAL A 449 -27.82 -11.81 17.75
C VAL A 449 -28.01 -10.66 18.72
N GLN A 450 -29.00 -10.80 19.63
CA GLN A 450 -29.12 -9.99 20.82
C GLN A 450 -28.88 -10.87 22.04
N ASP A 451 -28.02 -10.42 22.95
CA ASP A 451 -27.80 -11.09 24.22
C ASP A 451 -28.88 -10.74 25.26
N LEU A 452 -28.84 -11.37 26.44
CA LEU A 452 -29.80 -11.11 27.50
C LEU A 452 -29.69 -9.71 28.12
N SER A 453 -28.60 -8.97 27.89
CA SER A 453 -28.45 -7.57 28.28
C SER A 453 -29.06 -6.60 27.26
N GLY A 454 -29.56 -7.12 26.14
CA GLY A 454 -30.11 -6.34 25.03
C GLY A 454 -29.07 -5.82 24.04
N LYS A 455 -27.82 -6.19 24.16
CA LYS A 455 -26.73 -5.77 23.26
C LYS A 455 -26.75 -6.58 21.97
N PHE A 456 -26.49 -5.93 20.83
CA PHE A 456 -26.45 -6.55 19.52
C PHE A 456 -25.02 -6.78 19.04
N GLY A 457 -24.83 -7.85 18.26
CA GLY A 457 -23.59 -8.13 17.57
C GLY A 457 -23.70 -9.35 16.67
N TYR A 458 -22.57 -9.78 16.15
CA TYR A 458 -22.47 -10.90 15.23
C TYR A 458 -21.63 -12.02 15.81
N VAL A 459 -22.12 -13.27 15.65
CA VAL A 459 -21.42 -14.49 16.06
C VAL A 459 -21.43 -15.50 14.92
N HIS A 460 -20.39 -16.31 14.81
CA HIS A 460 -20.31 -17.36 13.81
C HIS A 460 -21.34 -18.46 14.12
N SER A 461 -22.13 -18.88 13.13
CA SER A 461 -23.27 -19.78 13.32
C SER A 461 -22.91 -21.16 13.90
N GLN A 462 -21.70 -21.65 13.59
CA GLN A 462 -21.21 -22.95 14.08
C GLN A 462 -21.12 -23.04 15.62
N TYR A 463 -21.01 -21.88 16.28
CA TYR A 463 -20.89 -21.79 17.75
C TYR A 463 -22.24 -21.51 18.44
N ILE A 464 -23.35 -21.62 17.71
CA ILE A 464 -24.71 -21.42 18.23
C ILE A 464 -25.58 -22.62 17.89
N ASN A 465 -26.07 -23.30 18.91
CA ASN A 465 -27.09 -24.34 18.78
C ASN A 465 -28.47 -23.67 18.79
N LYS A 466 -29.25 -23.79 17.72
CA LYS A 466 -30.65 -23.35 17.68
C LYS A 466 -31.50 -24.21 18.60
N THR A 467 -32.31 -23.59 19.46
CA THR A 467 -33.04 -24.32 20.52
C THR A 467 -34.40 -24.89 20.08
N GLY A 468 -34.86 -24.63 18.90
CA GLY A 468 -36.23 -25.01 18.50
C GLY A 468 -37.32 -24.16 19.14
N THR A 469 -37.03 -23.31 20.12
CA THR A 469 -37.97 -22.40 20.77
C THR A 469 -37.86 -20.99 20.20
N THR A 470 -38.97 -20.28 20.12
CA THR A 470 -39.06 -18.92 19.62
C THR A 470 -39.47 -17.94 20.71
N SER A 471 -39.04 -16.69 20.58
CA SER A 471 -39.52 -15.60 21.41
C SER A 471 -40.99 -15.28 21.13
N PRO A 472 -41.70 -14.56 22.00
CA PRO A 472 -43.09 -14.14 21.77
C PRO A 472 -43.29 -13.34 20.48
N ILE A 473 -42.23 -12.73 19.96
CA ILE A 473 -42.24 -11.95 18.71
C ILE A 473 -41.68 -12.74 17.50
N GLY A 474 -41.52 -14.08 17.66
CA GLY A 474 -41.21 -14.99 16.54
C GLY A 474 -39.74 -15.20 16.23
N PHE A 475 -38.79 -14.65 16.99
CA PHE A 475 -37.36 -14.87 16.77
C PHE A 475 -36.89 -16.15 17.46
N GLN A 476 -36.03 -16.91 16.78
CA GLN A 476 -35.48 -18.14 17.30
C GLN A 476 -34.42 -17.89 18.37
N TYR A 477 -34.44 -18.65 19.46
CA TYR A 477 -33.35 -18.65 20.41
C TYR A 477 -32.22 -19.58 20.00
N GLY A 478 -30.99 -19.17 20.34
CA GLY A 478 -29.76 -19.97 20.24
C GLY A 478 -29.05 -20.04 21.58
N VAL A 479 -28.21 -21.08 21.75
CA VAL A 479 -27.33 -21.25 22.91
C VAL A 479 -25.91 -21.40 22.44
N VAL A 480 -24.99 -20.71 23.09
CA VAL A 480 -23.55 -20.78 22.83
C VAL A 480 -23.03 -22.14 23.21
N ASN A 481 -22.29 -22.83 22.30
CA ASN A 481 -21.78 -24.20 22.45
C ASN A 481 -20.24 -24.25 22.53
N THR A 482 -19.60 -23.17 22.92
CA THR A 482 -18.15 -23.09 23.09
C THR A 482 -17.81 -22.31 24.34
N PRO A 483 -16.69 -22.58 25.05
CA PRO A 483 -16.36 -21.98 26.34
C PRO A 483 -16.30 -20.44 26.30
N SER A 484 -15.86 -19.86 25.17
CA SER A 484 -15.78 -18.40 24.98
C SER A 484 -15.97 -18.06 23.51
N LEU A 485 -17.05 -17.35 23.21
CA LEU A 485 -17.39 -16.92 21.86
C LEU A 485 -17.21 -15.42 21.72
N ASN A 486 -16.29 -15.01 20.86
CA ASN A 486 -16.15 -13.61 20.50
C ASN A 486 -17.41 -13.10 19.78
N TYR A 487 -17.92 -12.01 20.28
CA TYR A 487 -19.10 -11.31 19.84
C TYR A 487 -18.66 -10.00 19.17
N ARG A 488 -19.06 -9.78 17.92
CA ARG A 488 -18.41 -8.81 17.05
C ARG A 488 -19.38 -7.76 16.53
N SER A 489 -18.87 -6.58 16.14
CA SER A 489 -19.66 -5.50 15.52
C SER A 489 -20.04 -5.80 14.05
N GLY A 490 -19.35 -6.71 13.37
CA GLY A 490 -19.62 -7.17 12.02
C GLY A 490 -19.28 -8.65 11.82
N PRO A 491 -19.83 -9.31 10.77
CA PRO A 491 -19.66 -10.75 10.53
C PRO A 491 -18.29 -11.03 9.87
N THR A 492 -17.19 -10.78 10.59
CA THR A 492 -15.83 -11.04 10.13
C THR A 492 -14.87 -11.31 11.29
N THR A 493 -13.85 -12.13 11.04
CA THR A 493 -12.72 -12.37 11.94
C THR A 493 -11.47 -11.58 11.53
N ASP A 494 -11.49 -10.87 10.40
CA ASP A 494 -10.34 -10.19 9.80
C ASP A 494 -9.81 -9.02 10.64
N VAL A 495 -10.61 -8.52 11.58
CA VAL A 495 -10.28 -7.35 12.41
C VAL A 495 -10.43 -7.69 13.87
N SER A 496 -9.32 -7.64 14.62
CA SER A 496 -9.34 -7.86 16.07
C SER A 496 -10.12 -6.76 16.82
N THR A 497 -10.14 -5.56 16.29
CA THR A 497 -10.80 -4.37 16.88
C THR A 497 -12.32 -4.40 16.82
N ASN A 498 -12.92 -5.33 16.06
CA ASN A 498 -14.38 -5.46 15.97
C ASN A 498 -15.00 -6.33 17.08
N ILE A 499 -14.22 -6.82 18.03
CA ILE A 499 -14.73 -7.57 19.19
C ILE A 499 -15.37 -6.60 20.14
N VAL A 500 -16.69 -6.77 20.40
CA VAL A 500 -17.48 -5.95 21.30
C VAL A 500 -17.76 -6.62 22.65
N GLY A 501 -17.39 -7.87 22.79
CA GLY A 501 -17.53 -8.66 24.01
C GLY A 501 -17.27 -10.15 23.77
N SER A 502 -17.53 -10.94 24.82
CA SER A 502 -17.47 -12.39 24.82
C SER A 502 -18.71 -12.98 25.45
N LEU A 503 -19.19 -14.09 24.92
CA LEU A 503 -20.31 -14.88 25.43
C LEU A 503 -19.78 -16.23 25.97
N ALA A 504 -20.14 -16.59 27.20
CA ALA A 504 -19.77 -17.87 27.79
C ALA A 504 -20.61 -19.00 27.19
N GLU A 505 -20.15 -20.24 27.34
CA GLU A 505 -20.92 -21.44 27.01
C GLU A 505 -22.26 -21.47 27.76
N GLY A 506 -23.29 -21.96 27.11
CA GLY A 506 -24.65 -21.98 27.67
C GLY A 506 -25.38 -20.62 27.59
N THR A 507 -24.71 -19.52 27.24
CA THR A 507 -25.36 -18.21 27.07
C THR A 507 -26.47 -18.31 26.03
N ARG A 508 -27.69 -17.89 26.42
CA ARG A 508 -28.83 -17.83 25.52
C ARG A 508 -28.82 -16.48 24.77
N VAL A 509 -29.03 -16.54 23.45
CA VAL A 509 -29.13 -15.37 22.59
C VAL A 509 -30.37 -15.41 21.70
N LEU A 510 -30.83 -14.26 21.27
CA LEU A 510 -31.94 -14.17 20.33
C LEU A 510 -31.33 -13.99 18.92
N ILE A 511 -31.66 -14.86 17.99
CA ILE A 511 -31.19 -14.80 16.59
C ILE A 511 -32.12 -13.88 15.82
N ILE A 512 -31.57 -12.74 15.39
CA ILE A 512 -32.31 -11.67 14.71
C ILE A 512 -32.28 -11.82 13.20
N GLU A 513 -31.09 -12.13 12.68
CA GLU A 513 -30.84 -12.17 11.23
C GLU A 513 -29.72 -13.20 10.96
N GLU A 514 -29.88 -13.96 9.88
CA GLU A 514 -28.84 -14.80 9.33
C GLU A 514 -28.15 -14.04 8.20
N VAL A 515 -26.81 -13.90 8.30
CA VAL A 515 -26.01 -13.14 7.34
C VAL A 515 -24.81 -13.98 6.90
N LYS A 516 -24.21 -13.62 5.78
CA LYS A 516 -22.95 -14.21 5.34
C LYS A 516 -21.75 -13.46 5.93
N GLN A 517 -20.67 -14.19 6.22
CA GLN A 517 -19.39 -13.58 6.51
C GLN A 517 -19.02 -12.55 5.44
N ASN A 518 -18.44 -11.43 5.85
CA ASN A 518 -17.99 -10.40 4.91
C ASN A 518 -17.07 -11.00 3.83
N ASN A 519 -17.46 -10.85 2.59
CA ASN A 519 -16.78 -11.44 1.43
C ASN A 519 -16.72 -10.44 0.27
N ALA A 520 -16.23 -10.83 -0.90
CA ALA A 520 -16.11 -9.92 -2.03
C ALA A 520 -17.49 -9.49 -2.58
N TYR A 521 -18.54 -10.33 -2.48
CA TYR A 521 -19.87 -9.99 -2.98
C TYR A 521 -20.69 -9.20 -1.97
N SER A 522 -20.77 -9.62 -0.70
CA SER A 522 -21.60 -8.98 0.33
C SER A 522 -20.81 -8.66 1.59
N TRP A 523 -21.13 -7.52 2.21
CA TRP A 523 -20.40 -7.04 3.38
C TRP A 523 -21.26 -6.15 4.27
N ILE A 524 -20.91 -6.10 5.56
CA ILE A 524 -21.49 -5.24 6.58
C ILE A 524 -20.34 -4.49 7.25
N SER A 525 -20.45 -3.17 7.40
CA SER A 525 -19.47 -2.31 8.04
C SER A 525 -20.13 -1.35 9.04
N GLY A 526 -19.52 -1.11 10.16
CA GLY A 526 -20.01 -0.33 11.28
C GLY A 526 -20.25 -1.18 12.54
N PRO A 527 -21.07 -0.75 13.50
CA PRO A 527 -21.79 0.53 13.51
C PRO A 527 -20.86 1.74 13.67
N PHE A 528 -21.18 2.81 12.95
CA PHE A 528 -20.55 4.13 13.14
C PHE A 528 -21.49 5.02 13.93
N THR A 529 -20.99 5.74 14.92
CA THR A 529 -21.78 6.74 15.62
C THR A 529 -22.01 7.99 14.75
N GLY A 530 -23.07 8.73 15.02
CA GLY A 530 -23.32 9.99 14.32
C GLY A 530 -22.19 11.01 14.47
N GLU A 531 -21.43 10.94 15.56
CA GLU A 531 -20.27 11.79 15.80
C GLU A 531 -19.07 11.35 14.94
N GLU A 532 -18.78 10.06 14.82
CA GLU A 532 -17.76 9.53 13.91
C GLU A 532 -18.07 9.89 12.46
N ILE A 533 -19.34 9.80 12.03
CA ILE A 533 -19.79 10.24 10.70
C ILE A 533 -19.52 11.73 10.52
N ARG A 534 -19.88 12.58 11.51
CA ARG A 534 -19.62 14.02 11.47
C ARG A 534 -18.14 14.34 11.32
N GLN A 535 -17.30 13.69 12.12
CA GLN A 535 -15.84 13.86 12.08
C GLN A 535 -15.26 13.42 10.75
N ALA A 536 -15.70 12.28 10.22
CA ALA A 536 -15.27 11.78 8.92
C ALA A 536 -15.57 12.79 7.79
N ILE A 537 -16.79 13.33 7.76
CA ILE A 537 -17.21 14.33 6.78
C ILE A 537 -16.35 15.60 6.92
N ASN A 538 -16.23 16.13 8.14
CA ASN A 538 -15.54 17.38 8.41
C ASN A 538 -14.01 17.29 8.23
N SER A 539 -13.43 16.09 8.26
CA SER A 539 -12.00 15.87 7.98
C SER A 539 -11.64 16.07 6.50
N THR A 540 -12.64 16.13 5.62
CA THR A 540 -12.41 16.30 4.17
C THR A 540 -12.18 17.75 3.81
N ASN A 541 -11.30 17.99 2.82
CA ASN A 541 -11.08 19.34 2.30
C ASN A 541 -12.36 19.97 1.71
N ALA A 542 -13.29 19.14 1.21
CA ALA A 542 -14.56 19.59 0.66
C ALA A 542 -15.46 20.25 1.69
N HIS A 543 -15.33 19.87 2.98
CA HIS A 543 -16.11 20.42 4.10
C HIS A 543 -15.37 21.43 4.97
N LYS A 544 -14.15 21.82 4.61
CA LYS A 544 -13.32 22.76 5.38
C LYS A 544 -14.04 24.09 5.66
N ASN A 545 -14.80 24.60 4.70
CA ASN A 545 -15.51 25.87 4.81
C ASN A 545 -17.00 25.72 5.15
N THR A 546 -17.54 24.49 5.10
CA THR A 546 -18.96 24.19 5.37
C THR A 546 -19.07 22.96 6.26
N PRO A 547 -18.53 23.00 7.49
CA PRO A 547 -18.57 21.84 8.38
C PRO A 547 -20.00 21.56 8.87
N ILE A 548 -20.29 20.29 9.09
CA ILE A 548 -21.51 19.85 9.77
C ILE A 548 -21.30 20.14 11.25
N SER A 549 -22.14 21.04 11.80
CA SER A 549 -21.98 21.56 13.18
C SER A 549 -22.50 20.60 14.24
N GLN A 550 -23.54 19.82 13.93
CA GLN A 550 -24.21 18.94 14.88
C GLN A 550 -23.91 17.48 14.58
N THR A 551 -23.96 16.63 15.61
CA THR A 551 -23.92 15.17 15.46
C THR A 551 -24.92 14.72 14.39
N VAL A 552 -24.49 13.80 13.51
CA VAL A 552 -25.36 13.30 12.44
C VAL A 552 -26.44 12.41 13.03
N THR A 553 -27.70 12.81 12.86
CA THR A 553 -28.90 12.09 13.29
C THR A 553 -29.70 11.50 12.12
N SER A 554 -29.35 11.88 10.88
CA SER A 554 -29.89 11.29 9.65
C SER A 554 -28.79 11.23 8.58
N LEU A 555 -28.63 10.07 7.95
CA LEU A 555 -27.66 9.80 6.90
C LEU A 555 -28.33 9.03 5.76
N LYS A 556 -28.46 9.64 4.59
CA LYS A 556 -29.23 9.07 3.47
C LYS A 556 -28.47 9.07 2.17
N VAL A 557 -28.65 8.02 1.38
CA VAL A 557 -28.32 8.04 -0.04
C VAL A 557 -29.46 8.73 -0.79
N VAL A 558 -29.17 9.83 -1.45
CA VAL A 558 -30.19 10.65 -2.15
C VAL A 558 -30.09 10.52 -3.66
N GLU A 559 -28.98 10.00 -4.17
CA GLU A 559 -28.83 9.75 -5.60
C GLU A 559 -28.04 8.47 -5.83
N ARG A 560 -28.48 7.69 -6.82
CA ARG A 560 -27.83 6.45 -7.24
C ARG A 560 -27.59 6.46 -8.75
N GLY A 561 -26.49 5.84 -9.16
CA GLY A 561 -26.23 5.56 -10.56
C GLY A 561 -27.01 4.36 -11.08
N GLU A 562 -26.86 4.07 -12.36
CA GLU A 562 -27.54 2.99 -13.09
C GLU A 562 -27.26 1.60 -12.48
N SER A 563 -26.05 1.37 -11.95
CA SER A 563 -25.68 0.13 -11.27
C SER A 563 -26.26 -0.01 -9.86
N GLY A 564 -26.96 0.99 -9.35
CA GLY A 564 -27.49 1.08 -7.98
C GLY A 564 -26.46 1.61 -6.96
N ARG A 565 -25.30 2.09 -7.39
CA ARG A 565 -24.28 2.69 -6.52
C ARG A 565 -24.68 4.07 -6.03
N ALA A 566 -24.40 4.37 -4.77
CA ALA A 566 -24.57 5.69 -4.21
C ALA A 566 -23.61 6.69 -4.90
N THR A 567 -24.18 7.74 -5.49
CA THR A 567 -23.43 8.83 -6.13
C THR A 567 -23.44 10.08 -5.27
N LYS A 568 -24.46 10.22 -4.37
CA LYS A 568 -24.65 11.38 -3.52
C LYS A 568 -25.32 10.98 -2.21
N MET A 569 -24.87 11.58 -1.12
CA MET A 569 -25.44 11.38 0.21
C MET A 569 -25.75 12.70 0.89
N GLU A 570 -26.66 12.66 1.86
CA GLU A 570 -26.99 13.76 2.78
C GLU A 570 -26.82 13.34 4.24
N ALA A 571 -26.33 14.28 5.04
CA ALA A 571 -26.28 14.18 6.49
C ALA A 571 -27.05 15.36 7.11
N ASN A 572 -28.04 15.07 7.98
CA ASN A 572 -28.95 16.07 8.58
C ASN A 572 -29.61 16.99 7.54
N GLY A 573 -29.96 16.47 6.35
CA GLY A 573 -30.54 17.23 5.25
C GLY A 573 -29.56 18.07 4.44
N SER A 574 -28.28 18.09 4.81
CA SER A 574 -27.23 18.77 4.04
C SER A 574 -26.48 17.80 3.15
N VAL A 575 -26.22 18.18 1.90
CA VAL A 575 -25.49 17.38 0.93
C VAL A 575 -24.03 17.24 1.37
N ILE A 576 -23.55 16.01 1.46
CA ILE A 576 -22.13 15.71 1.68
C ILE A 576 -21.36 16.02 0.37
N GLN A 577 -20.37 16.92 0.43
CA GLN A 577 -19.60 17.37 -0.71
C GLN A 577 -18.49 16.38 -1.13
N VAL A 578 -18.75 15.10 -0.90
CA VAL A 578 -17.93 13.97 -1.37
C VAL A 578 -18.86 13.09 -2.19
N PHE A 579 -18.48 12.75 -3.41
CA PHE A 579 -19.38 12.14 -4.38
C PHE A 579 -18.80 10.85 -4.95
N ARG A 580 -19.69 9.98 -5.42
CA ARG A 580 -19.35 8.80 -6.21
C ARG A 580 -18.37 7.86 -5.49
N ASP A 581 -17.34 7.34 -6.17
CA ASP A 581 -16.42 6.36 -5.60
C ASP A 581 -15.61 6.93 -4.41
N ALA A 582 -15.44 8.25 -4.31
CA ALA A 582 -14.79 8.88 -3.15
C ALA A 582 -15.56 8.65 -1.83
N LEU A 583 -16.87 8.37 -1.87
CA LEU A 583 -17.66 7.98 -0.70
C LEU A 583 -17.12 6.71 0.00
N ARG A 584 -16.43 5.83 -0.73
CA ARG A 584 -15.79 4.65 -0.12
C ARG A 584 -14.75 5.00 0.92
N SER A 585 -13.99 6.05 0.66
CA SER A 585 -12.88 6.47 1.53
C SER A 585 -13.33 7.40 2.65
N LEU A 586 -14.58 7.87 2.61
CA LEU A 586 -15.12 8.79 3.59
C LEU A 586 -15.32 8.10 4.95
N PHE A 587 -15.92 6.89 4.95
CA PHE A 587 -16.22 6.15 6.17
C PHE A 587 -15.22 5.02 6.34
N LYS A 588 -14.48 5.03 7.47
CA LYS A 588 -13.39 4.08 7.71
C LYS A 588 -13.62 3.33 9.01
N GLU A 589 -13.91 2.06 8.92
CA GLU A 589 -13.98 1.15 10.06
C GLU A 589 -12.61 1.06 10.77
N GLY A 590 -12.60 1.31 12.08
CA GLY A 590 -11.37 1.36 12.87
C GLY A 590 -10.38 2.45 12.41
N GLY A 591 -10.86 3.51 11.74
CA GLY A 591 -10.05 4.62 11.25
C GLY A 591 -9.21 4.35 10.00
N THR A 592 -9.13 3.10 9.53
CA THR A 592 -8.21 2.71 8.44
C THR A 592 -8.89 2.02 7.26
N ARG A 593 -9.90 1.20 7.49
CA ARG A 593 -10.53 0.34 6.49
C ARG A 593 -11.71 1.05 5.81
N SER A 594 -11.55 1.46 4.57
CA SER A 594 -12.61 2.03 3.71
C SER A 594 -13.74 1.04 3.42
N LEU A 595 -14.94 1.54 3.07
CA LEU A 595 -16.03 0.71 2.57
C LEU A 595 -15.59 -0.06 1.31
N ARG A 596 -16.10 -1.27 1.11
CA ARG A 596 -15.67 -2.11 -0.02
C ARG A 596 -16.17 -1.62 -1.37
N SER A 597 -17.35 -0.98 -1.41
CA SER A 597 -17.93 -0.39 -2.62
C SER A 597 -18.87 0.76 -2.24
N THR A 598 -19.42 1.46 -3.25
CA THR A 598 -20.50 2.44 -3.07
C THR A 598 -21.89 1.85 -3.29
N LYS A 599 -22.00 0.55 -3.58
CA LYS A 599 -23.28 -0.15 -3.69
C LYS A 599 -23.72 -0.65 -2.33
N PHE A 600 -24.34 0.22 -1.55
CA PHE A 600 -24.77 -0.06 -0.18
C PHE A 600 -26.09 0.58 0.18
N GLU A 601 -26.75 0.03 1.21
CA GLU A 601 -27.84 0.63 1.97
C GLU A 601 -27.30 1.05 3.33
N VAL A 602 -27.89 2.11 3.90
CA VAL A 602 -27.58 2.59 5.25
C VAL A 602 -28.73 2.17 6.18
N GLU A 603 -28.41 1.33 7.18
CA GLU A 603 -29.30 1.04 8.28
C GLU A 603 -29.07 2.08 9.38
N GLU A 604 -30.03 2.98 9.56
CA GLU A 604 -30.02 3.98 10.64
C GLU A 604 -30.52 3.33 11.94
N MET A 605 -29.70 3.38 12.99
CA MET A 605 -29.99 2.93 14.33
C MET A 605 -30.12 4.18 15.24
N GLY A 606 -31.13 4.99 15.00
CA GLY A 606 -31.35 6.24 15.73
C GLY A 606 -32.63 6.23 16.58
N GLN A 607 -32.95 7.37 17.15
CA GLN A 607 -34.20 7.58 17.82
C GLN A 607 -35.38 7.49 16.82
N PHE A 608 -36.55 7.14 17.33
CA PHE A 608 -37.78 7.10 16.55
C PHE A 608 -38.94 7.73 17.33
N THR A 609 -39.88 8.27 16.61
CA THR A 609 -41.08 8.89 17.16
C THR A 609 -42.21 7.88 17.18
N VAL A 610 -42.83 7.67 18.30
CA VAL A 610 -44.10 6.95 18.43
C VAL A 610 -45.24 7.95 18.46
N LEU A 611 -46.19 7.77 17.54
CA LEU A 611 -47.47 8.53 17.57
C LEU A 611 -48.52 7.64 18.21
N SER A 612 -48.99 8.03 19.39
CA SER A 612 -50.07 7.31 20.10
C SER A 612 -51.45 7.67 19.56
N ALA A 613 -52.46 6.89 19.91
CA ALA A 613 -53.85 7.06 19.51
C ALA A 613 -54.48 8.42 19.91
N GLY A 614 -53.90 9.24 20.69
CA GLY A 614 -54.34 10.60 21.03
C GLY A 614 -53.52 11.70 20.32
N GLY A 615 -52.71 11.38 19.29
CA GLY A 615 -51.88 12.35 18.60
C GLY A 615 -50.61 12.75 19.39
N VAL A 616 -50.39 12.17 20.56
CA VAL A 616 -49.19 12.44 21.37
C VAL A 616 -47.99 11.82 20.73
N LYS A 617 -46.97 12.64 20.44
CA LYS A 617 -45.67 12.19 19.90
C LYS A 617 -44.69 11.94 21.04
N ALA A 618 -44.02 10.81 21.02
CA ALA A 618 -42.96 10.48 21.97
C ALA A 618 -41.72 9.93 21.25
N GLU A 619 -40.57 10.49 21.55
CA GLU A 619 -39.27 10.08 21.02
C GLU A 619 -38.72 8.88 21.81
N PHE A 620 -38.19 7.86 21.13
CA PHE A 620 -37.57 6.67 21.70
C PHE A 620 -36.27 6.32 21.00
N PRO A 621 -35.26 5.77 21.75
CA PRO A 621 -35.24 5.63 23.22
C PRO A 621 -35.21 6.99 23.92
N ARG A 622 -35.84 7.08 25.08
CA ARG A 622 -35.81 8.28 25.93
C ARG A 622 -34.52 8.38 26.73
N ALA A 623 -34.09 9.60 27.06
CA ALA A 623 -32.94 9.84 27.93
C ALA A 623 -33.14 9.31 29.37
N SER A 624 -34.40 9.09 29.81
CA SER A 624 -34.72 8.61 31.16
C SER A 624 -34.51 7.08 31.28
N THR A 625 -33.98 6.66 32.42
CA THR A 625 -33.67 5.27 32.80
C THR A 625 -34.89 4.37 33.05
N GLN A 626 -36.10 4.85 32.79
CA GLN A 626 -37.33 4.08 33.00
C GLN A 626 -37.61 3.16 31.79
N PRO A 627 -37.90 1.89 32.01
CA PRO A 627 -38.30 0.97 30.93
C PRO A 627 -39.65 1.44 30.36
N VAL A 628 -39.74 1.48 29.03
CA VAL A 628 -41.02 1.75 28.35
C VAL A 628 -41.62 0.41 27.96
N GLN A 629 -42.80 0.13 28.53
CA GLN A 629 -43.61 -0.99 28.06
C GLN A 629 -44.35 -0.58 26.78
N PHE A 630 -44.05 -1.24 25.68
CA PHE A 630 -44.86 -1.17 24.47
C PHE A 630 -45.91 -2.27 24.50
N GLN A 631 -47.16 -1.94 24.52
CA GLN A 631 -48.24 -2.88 24.19
C GLN A 631 -48.34 -2.92 22.65
N ALA A 632 -47.84 -3.96 22.04
CA ALA A 632 -48.18 -4.24 20.66
C ALA A 632 -49.59 -4.83 20.63
N LEU A 633 -50.57 -4.02 20.28
CA LEU A 633 -51.91 -4.48 20.05
C LEU A 633 -51.96 -5.37 18.80
N ARG A 634 -51.87 -6.69 19.01
CA ARG A 634 -52.43 -7.63 18.09
C ARG A 634 -53.93 -7.68 18.40
N ALA A 635 -54.79 -7.51 17.39
CA ALA A 635 -56.24 -7.64 17.58
C ALA A 635 -56.51 -8.98 18.27
N GLY A 636 -56.91 -8.95 19.58
CA GLY A 636 -57.42 -10.09 20.31
C GLY A 636 -56.62 -10.58 21.55
N THR A 637 -55.36 -10.19 21.77
CA THR A 637 -54.66 -10.56 23.01
C THR A 637 -53.62 -9.51 23.39
N ALA A 638 -53.77 -8.87 24.53
CA ALA A 638 -52.82 -7.97 25.17
C ALA A 638 -51.83 -8.79 26.02
N SER A 639 -50.61 -8.98 25.60
CA SER A 639 -49.53 -9.46 26.48
C SER A 639 -48.45 -8.37 26.54
N PRO A 640 -48.02 -7.93 27.75
CA PRO A 640 -46.98 -6.95 27.89
C PRO A 640 -45.64 -7.54 27.38
N VAL A 641 -44.96 -6.76 26.53
CA VAL A 641 -43.59 -7.07 26.13
C VAL A 641 -42.65 -6.56 27.21
N GLU A 642 -41.93 -7.44 27.85
CA GLU A 642 -40.92 -7.09 28.85
C GLU A 642 -39.68 -6.51 28.10
N VAL A 643 -39.41 -5.22 28.33
CA VAL A 643 -38.19 -4.57 27.83
C VAL A 643 -37.08 -4.74 28.87
N THR A 644 -36.01 -5.41 28.53
CA THR A 644 -34.86 -5.62 29.40
C THR A 644 -34.28 -4.28 29.87
N ARG A 645 -34.09 -4.12 31.17
CA ARG A 645 -33.50 -2.95 31.80
C ARG A 645 -32.03 -2.81 31.41
N GLY A 646 -31.61 -1.61 31.02
CA GLY A 646 -30.17 -1.27 30.89
C GLY A 646 -29.58 -1.27 29.51
N SER A 647 -30.33 -1.60 28.44
CA SER A 647 -29.79 -1.55 27.07
C SER A 647 -29.90 -0.16 26.44
N ASP A 648 -28.82 0.28 25.81
CA ASP A 648 -28.81 1.49 24.98
C ASP A 648 -29.33 1.23 23.56
N GLN A 649 -29.70 0.00 23.25
CA GLN A 649 -30.21 -0.46 21.97
C GLN A 649 -31.51 -1.24 22.13
N PHE A 650 -32.46 -1.07 21.21
CA PHE A 650 -33.77 -1.69 21.24
C PHE A 650 -34.11 -2.25 19.87
N MET A 651 -34.83 -3.34 19.86
CA MET A 651 -35.38 -3.90 18.64
C MET A 651 -36.83 -3.49 18.45
N ILE A 652 -37.16 -3.01 17.25
CA ILE A 652 -38.52 -2.66 16.85
C ILE A 652 -38.93 -3.63 15.75
N LEU A 653 -40.08 -4.27 15.91
CA LEU A 653 -40.70 -5.10 14.88
C LEU A 653 -41.88 -4.33 14.28
N SER A 654 -41.86 -4.09 12.98
CA SER A 654 -42.98 -3.49 12.27
C SER A 654 -44.10 -4.51 12.01
N LYS A 655 -45.30 -4.00 11.72
CA LYS A 655 -46.47 -4.84 11.32
C LYS A 655 -46.16 -5.73 10.11
N ALA A 656 -45.22 -5.32 9.25
CA ALA A 656 -44.80 -6.09 8.06
C ALA A 656 -43.67 -7.10 8.36
N GLY A 657 -43.36 -7.36 9.64
CA GLY A 657 -42.29 -8.30 10.03
C GLY A 657 -40.86 -7.76 9.86
N ARG A 658 -40.69 -6.49 9.50
CA ARG A 658 -39.35 -5.87 9.38
C ARG A 658 -38.84 -5.48 10.75
N THR A 659 -37.60 -5.88 11.04
CA THR A 659 -36.89 -5.49 12.26
C THR A 659 -36.04 -4.24 12.02
N ARG A 660 -36.04 -3.36 13.02
CA ARG A 660 -35.14 -2.22 13.11
C ARG A 660 -34.50 -2.19 14.49
N ILE A 661 -33.20 -1.92 14.57
CA ILE A 661 -32.53 -1.66 15.84
C ILE A 661 -32.51 -0.13 16.02
N ALA A 662 -32.99 0.33 17.19
CA ALA A 662 -32.91 1.71 17.63
C ALA A 662 -31.85 1.83 18.72
N ALA A 663 -31.10 2.92 18.75
CA ALA A 663 -30.07 3.23 19.72
C ALA A 663 -30.27 4.60 20.32
N LYS A 664 -29.88 4.81 21.59
CA LYS A 664 -29.91 6.15 22.24
C LYS A 664 -28.98 7.13 21.56
N VAL A 665 -27.82 6.64 21.10
CA VAL A 665 -26.89 7.40 20.26
C VAL A 665 -27.16 7.03 18.82
N PRO A 666 -27.30 8.00 17.89
CA PRO A 666 -27.46 7.71 16.48
C PRO A 666 -26.28 6.87 15.96
N MET A 667 -26.58 5.73 15.35
CA MET A 667 -25.61 4.82 14.77
C MET A 667 -26.01 4.43 13.36
N TYR A 668 -25.03 4.07 12.56
CA TYR A 668 -25.18 3.72 11.14
C TYR A 668 -24.44 2.46 10.80
N VAL A 669 -25.12 1.52 10.15
CA VAL A 669 -24.54 0.30 9.62
C VAL A 669 -24.68 0.33 8.10
N PHE A 670 -23.58 0.13 7.39
CA PHE A 670 -23.58 -0.01 5.93
C PHE A 670 -23.66 -1.48 5.57
N LYS A 671 -24.70 -1.86 4.82
CA LYS A 671 -24.86 -3.19 4.23
C LYS A 671 -24.66 -3.07 2.72
N GLY A 672 -23.61 -3.67 2.18
CA GLY A 672 -23.22 -3.41 0.81
C GLY A 672 -22.90 -4.66 0.00
N TYR A 673 -22.81 -4.44 -1.32
CA TYR A 673 -22.49 -5.44 -2.33
C TYR A 673 -21.32 -4.99 -3.21
N GLY A 674 -20.48 -5.97 -3.61
CA GLY A 674 -19.33 -5.74 -4.45
C GLY A 674 -18.08 -5.26 -3.70
N PHE A 675 -16.94 -5.32 -4.40
CA PHE A 675 -15.64 -4.91 -3.90
C PHE A 675 -14.84 -4.21 -5.00
N GLY A 676 -14.59 -2.92 -4.81
CA GLY A 676 -13.94 -2.02 -5.74
C GLY A 676 -14.94 -1.01 -6.34
N HIS A 677 -14.46 -0.23 -7.31
CA HIS A 677 -15.25 0.82 -7.96
C HIS A 677 -16.39 0.27 -8.82
N GLY A 678 -16.29 -0.99 -9.29
CA GLY A 678 -17.30 -1.67 -10.10
C GLY A 678 -17.38 -1.24 -11.55
N LEU A 679 -16.60 -0.24 -11.99
CA LEU A 679 -16.51 0.14 -13.40
C LEU A 679 -15.79 -0.94 -14.19
N GLY A 680 -16.34 -1.30 -15.34
CA GLY A 680 -15.75 -2.26 -16.25
C GLY A 680 -15.97 -3.70 -15.81
N VAL A 681 -14.91 -4.49 -15.79
CA VAL A 681 -14.97 -5.94 -15.65
C VAL A 681 -14.99 -6.38 -14.18
N SER A 682 -15.91 -7.26 -13.82
CA SER A 682 -15.90 -7.97 -12.53
C SER A 682 -15.05 -9.22 -12.62
N GLN A 683 -14.01 -9.33 -11.79
CA GLN A 683 -13.16 -10.52 -11.75
C GLN A 683 -13.97 -11.78 -11.40
N TRP A 684 -14.81 -11.73 -10.34
CA TRP A 684 -15.69 -12.85 -10.01
C TRP A 684 -16.75 -13.13 -11.07
N GLY A 685 -17.20 -12.10 -11.82
CA GLY A 685 -18.08 -12.26 -12.97
C GLY A 685 -17.39 -12.98 -14.14
N MET A 686 -16.12 -12.62 -14.44
CA MET A 686 -15.31 -13.38 -15.42
C MET A 686 -15.18 -14.85 -15.04
N ARG A 687 -14.93 -15.12 -13.76
CA ARG A 687 -14.83 -16.50 -13.26
C ARG A 687 -16.13 -17.27 -13.50
N ALA A 688 -17.27 -16.67 -13.19
CA ALA A 688 -18.57 -17.32 -13.40
C ALA A 688 -18.84 -17.61 -14.88
N LEU A 689 -18.62 -16.63 -15.77
CA LEU A 689 -18.79 -16.83 -17.21
C LEU A 689 -17.86 -17.91 -17.76
N ALA A 690 -16.59 -17.94 -17.32
CA ALA A 690 -15.64 -18.98 -17.72
C ALA A 690 -16.07 -20.39 -17.26
N LEU A 691 -16.65 -20.52 -16.07
CA LEU A 691 -17.22 -21.79 -15.57
C LEU A 691 -18.49 -22.22 -16.33
N GLU A 692 -19.22 -21.26 -16.91
CA GLU A 692 -20.36 -21.52 -17.81
C GLU A 692 -19.92 -21.88 -19.24
N GLY A 693 -18.61 -21.93 -19.52
CA GLY A 693 -18.07 -22.33 -20.82
C GLY A 693 -17.80 -21.19 -21.81
N TYR A 694 -17.90 -19.92 -21.35
CA TYR A 694 -17.53 -18.78 -22.19
C TYR A 694 -16.02 -18.69 -22.36
N ASP A 695 -15.55 -18.49 -23.58
CA ASP A 695 -14.14 -18.16 -23.84
C ASP A 695 -13.83 -16.70 -23.45
N TYR A 696 -12.53 -16.35 -23.38
CA TYR A 696 -12.09 -15.02 -22.95
C TYR A 696 -12.61 -13.90 -23.87
N ARG A 697 -12.84 -14.15 -25.18
CA ARG A 697 -13.40 -13.16 -26.11
C ARG A 697 -14.85 -12.86 -25.78
N GLN A 698 -15.64 -13.89 -25.55
CA GLN A 698 -17.05 -13.78 -25.13
C GLN A 698 -17.16 -13.10 -23.77
N ILE A 699 -16.27 -13.43 -22.82
CA ILE A 699 -16.19 -12.78 -21.52
C ILE A 699 -15.94 -11.27 -21.68
N LEU A 700 -14.98 -10.87 -22.50
CA LEU A 700 -14.70 -9.46 -22.75
C LEU A 700 -15.87 -8.76 -23.45
N GLN A 701 -16.49 -9.38 -24.47
CA GLN A 701 -17.67 -8.83 -25.14
C GLN A 701 -18.86 -8.60 -24.20
N HIS A 702 -18.98 -9.38 -23.13
CA HIS A 702 -20.01 -9.19 -22.12
C HIS A 702 -19.92 -7.82 -21.44
N TYR A 703 -18.71 -7.30 -21.18
CA TYR A 703 -18.46 -6.07 -20.41
C TYR A 703 -18.18 -4.84 -21.28
N PHE A 704 -17.78 -5.02 -22.53
CA PHE A 704 -17.43 -3.92 -23.43
C PHE A 704 -18.49 -3.69 -24.51
N HIS A 705 -18.58 -2.47 -25.03
CA HIS A 705 -19.43 -2.15 -26.16
C HIS A 705 -19.03 -2.90 -27.43
N SER A 706 -19.99 -3.11 -28.35
CA SER A 706 -19.81 -3.86 -29.61
C SER A 706 -18.71 -3.28 -30.52
N ASP A 707 -18.42 -1.99 -30.38
CA ASP A 707 -17.38 -1.29 -31.16
C ASP A 707 -15.96 -1.53 -30.66
N VAL A 708 -15.83 -2.15 -29.46
CA VAL A 708 -14.54 -2.58 -28.93
C VAL A 708 -14.12 -3.86 -29.62
N LYS A 709 -12.91 -3.87 -30.16
CA LYS A 709 -12.31 -5.01 -30.86
C LYS A 709 -11.12 -5.55 -30.12
N LEU A 710 -10.86 -6.84 -30.28
CA LEU A 710 -9.65 -7.49 -29.82
C LEU A 710 -8.71 -7.62 -31.01
N GLU A 711 -7.53 -7.01 -30.92
CA GLU A 711 -6.52 -6.97 -31.98
C GLU A 711 -5.15 -7.35 -31.43
N LYS A 712 -4.31 -7.91 -32.29
CA LYS A 712 -2.89 -8.16 -31.98
C LYS A 712 -2.09 -6.90 -32.32
N LYS A 713 -1.35 -6.37 -31.36
CA LYS A 713 -0.50 -5.17 -31.50
C LYS A 713 0.97 -5.52 -31.27
#